data_b56b4a8a5e006878298f2245067d0b60
#
_entry.id   b56b4a8a5e006878298f2245067d0b60
#
_cell.length_a   1.000
_cell.length_b   1.000
_cell.length_c   1.000
_cell.angle_alpha   90.00
_cell.angle_beta   90.00
_cell.angle_gamma   90.00
#
_symmetry.space_group_name_H-M   'P 1'
#
loop_
_entity.id
_entity.type
_entity.pdbx_description
1 polymer ?
#
loop_
_entity_poly.entity_id
_entity_poly.type
_entity_poly.pdbx_seq_one_letter_code
_entity_poly.pdbx_strand_id
1 'polypeptide(L)'
;YTLKHHVLCETEEYISWIGTDYKVSAVHKGAELASRPADFITSKINSGDKDSFTSFFEDGRKVWVGDRAGIFYSIDVRTGLVNRYVLSEIKGAISNLLVTPAGYVYLSVAGQGTYEYDLAERRLQKINTEMNDAMVTHAFIDQYDKIWFHENEKALIYYDPLNHTAKRFPFTMFGKITTLYSEDAGERGLFFLSPAGEAWLFDREHVEMVYINKLKQLSNDRANQQFYHLMLDNDGVLWLSSADEGVYCMNFPKKQFNLLSLSPQSAGRENYATGVRALFQSKSGDIWVGTRWQSVYRMDRNGVTKHVFSTGDEHIGNVYHIMEDDKGNLWFSTKGDGLVKAVPDEKAAGGFRFKRYLHNLSDLSSISGNDVYFTYQDEKKRIWVGTLDGGLNLLCEENGEVTFKNKYNGFKNYPTYGLYMEVRNMIEDNDGRMWVGTMDGLMSFKNNFASVEQIDFETYRGSNRVNYADSDVYALYKDEFSQIWVCVFGGGLSKLSGYDEETHKLSFKSYGWEDGLNNDVVMSIIEDDNGFLWLATEKGLSCFDRATSQVRNYDKYDGFPPVVMEENTALKTLDGELWLGCKEGILTFSPDKLETQRFDYNTFIVGCQISNRDIRSYTDHPIIDRSITYTDRITLNHNQSMFTLEFAALNYNNQNRVSYKYILEGYEKEWHYNGKNRIASYTNVPPGKYLFRVQTLDEANPGLESFRELTVVILPPWWASWWAYVIYMIIAVALLLVAIKLSLFMIKVKNDVYIEQKLSELKIKFFTNISHELRTPLTLIQGPIQELREKEKLSQKGMQYVDLMEKNTKQMLQLVNQILDFRKIQNGKMRLHVSLFNLNEMVDSFEKEFRVMAEENEVSFTFQLAGEDIMVWADKEKVAIVIRNIISNAFKFTPAGGNIYVTMGVSDDDRHCYVRVEDSGVGIPQSKLSEIFERFSQADNARGAYYQGTGIGLALSKEIISLHHGEIYAESPEGSGLYH
;
A
#
# COMPACT_ATOMS: atom_id res chain seq x y z
N TYR A 1 26.98 -22.99 7.19
CA TYR A 1 26.96 -24.45 7.18
C TYR A 1 26.33 -24.86 5.85
N THR A 2 27.13 -25.41 4.94
CA THR A 2 26.67 -26.06 3.72
C THR A 2 25.98 -27.36 4.12
N LEU A 3 24.67 -27.37 4.24
CA LEU A 3 23.88 -28.59 4.31
C LEU A 3 24.01 -29.33 2.97
N LYS A 4 25.03 -30.13 2.85
CA LYS A 4 25.11 -31.17 1.82
C LYS A 4 24.20 -32.30 2.29
N HIS A 5 23.04 -32.39 1.68
CA HIS A 5 22.04 -33.45 1.82
C HIS A 5 21.21 -33.45 3.14
N HIS A 6 19.95 -33.48 2.99
CA HIS A 6 19.01 -34.41 3.62
C HIS A 6 17.76 -33.76 4.21
N VAL A 7 16.77 -34.48 4.17
CA VAL A 7 15.38 -34.27 4.52
C VAL A 7 15.25 -33.34 5.73
N LEU A 8 14.65 -32.19 5.51
CA LEU A 8 14.19 -31.28 6.54
C LEU A 8 12.74 -31.70 6.85
N CYS A 9 12.49 -32.06 8.08
CA CYS A 9 11.16 -32.47 8.57
C CYS A 9 10.66 -31.44 9.58
N GLU A 10 9.40 -31.07 9.49
CA GLU A 10 8.78 -30.07 10.35
C GLU A 10 7.65 -30.67 11.16
N THR A 11 7.78 -30.67 12.48
CA THR A 11 6.68 -30.99 13.41
C THR A 11 5.97 -29.72 13.90
N GLU A 12 4.92 -29.84 14.68
CA GLU A 12 4.26 -28.67 15.29
C GLU A 12 5.21 -27.76 16.08
N GLU A 13 6.20 -28.35 16.78
CA GLU A 13 7.09 -27.61 17.67
C GLU A 13 8.56 -27.59 17.23
N TYR A 14 8.98 -28.52 16.37
CA TYR A 14 10.41 -28.72 16.02
C TYR A 14 10.63 -28.76 14.51
N ILE A 15 11.79 -28.31 14.11
CA ILE A 15 12.39 -28.57 12.78
C ILE A 15 13.50 -29.57 12.99
N SER A 16 13.41 -30.72 12.33
CA SER A 16 14.40 -31.79 12.44
C SER A 16 15.12 -32.05 11.12
N TRP A 17 16.36 -32.46 11.20
CA TRP A 17 17.18 -32.83 10.03
C TRP A 17 18.20 -33.90 10.38
N ILE A 18 18.74 -34.50 9.35
CA ILE A 18 19.86 -35.44 9.51
C ILE A 18 21.13 -34.83 8.94
N GLY A 19 22.15 -34.81 9.78
CA GLY A 19 23.46 -34.34 9.41
C GLY A 19 24.26 -35.42 8.63
N THR A 20 25.36 -35.01 8.01
CA THR A 20 26.33 -35.89 7.34
C THR A 20 27.00 -36.89 8.31
N ASP A 21 26.83 -36.65 9.61
CA ASP A 21 27.33 -37.55 10.68
C ASP A 21 26.29 -38.58 11.14
N TYR A 22 25.17 -38.70 10.37
CA TYR A 22 24.07 -39.63 10.62
C TYR A 22 23.36 -39.42 11.99
N LYS A 23 23.44 -38.20 12.51
CA LYS A 23 22.66 -37.81 13.68
C LYS A 23 21.36 -37.13 13.27
N VAL A 24 20.30 -37.55 13.89
CA VAL A 24 19.03 -36.79 13.82
C VAL A 24 19.12 -35.62 14.81
N SER A 25 19.03 -34.45 14.29
CA SER A 25 19.03 -33.21 15.08
C SER A 25 17.68 -32.53 14.95
N ALA A 26 17.18 -31.96 16.03
CA ALA A 26 15.95 -31.18 16.00
C ALA A 26 16.15 -29.89 16.77
N VAL A 27 15.52 -28.81 16.27
CA VAL A 27 15.50 -27.50 16.91
C VAL A 27 14.07 -27.06 17.12
N HIS A 28 13.81 -26.48 18.28
CA HIS A 28 12.47 -25.93 18.58
C HIS A 28 12.17 -24.74 17.63
N LYS A 29 10.96 -24.69 17.07
CA LYS A 29 10.49 -23.55 16.30
C LYS A 29 10.57 -22.27 17.19
N GLY A 30 11.11 -21.21 16.65
CA GLY A 30 11.35 -19.95 17.39
C GLY A 30 12.70 -19.83 18.08
N ALA A 31 13.51 -20.88 18.13
CA ALA A 31 14.92 -20.76 18.56
C ALA A 31 15.77 -20.12 17.44
N GLU A 32 16.71 -19.24 17.81
CA GLU A 32 17.68 -18.74 16.82
C GLU A 32 18.65 -19.84 16.42
N LEU A 33 18.69 -20.16 15.14
CA LEU A 33 19.59 -21.19 14.57
C LEU A 33 21.08 -20.91 14.82
N ALA A 34 21.44 -19.68 15.19
CA ALA A 34 22.81 -19.27 15.47
C ALA A 34 23.20 -19.39 16.96
N SER A 35 22.26 -19.60 17.86
CA SER A 35 22.49 -19.53 19.29
C SER A 35 22.39 -20.88 19.98
N ARG A 36 23.51 -21.48 20.25
CA ARG A 36 23.83 -22.53 21.24
C ARG A 36 23.47 -23.98 20.88
N PRO A 37 24.45 -24.89 21.04
CA PRO A 37 24.21 -26.34 20.94
C PRO A 37 23.20 -26.92 21.96
N ALA A 38 22.80 -26.14 22.97
CA ALA A 38 21.90 -26.60 24.02
C ALA A 38 20.41 -26.64 23.60
N ASP A 39 20.05 -25.96 22.51
CA ASP A 39 18.66 -25.92 22.01
C ASP A 39 18.38 -27.04 21.00
N PHE A 40 19.38 -27.89 20.73
CA PHE A 40 19.29 -29.00 19.78
C PHE A 40 19.15 -30.32 20.53
N ILE A 41 18.09 -31.05 20.22
CA ILE A 41 17.95 -32.45 20.60
C ILE A 41 18.70 -33.26 19.54
N THR A 42 19.78 -33.91 19.95
CA THR A 42 20.54 -34.80 19.06
C THR A 42 20.38 -36.24 19.53
N SER A 43 19.75 -37.07 18.72
CA SER A 43 19.58 -38.49 18.98
C SER A 43 20.61 -39.31 18.21
N LYS A 44 21.42 -40.03 18.92
CA LYS A 44 22.44 -40.90 18.32
C LYS A 44 21.87 -42.30 18.13
N ILE A 45 21.71 -42.70 16.87
CA ILE A 45 21.31 -44.08 16.55
C ILE A 45 22.60 -44.92 16.57
N ASN A 46 22.71 -45.86 17.48
CA ASN A 46 23.79 -46.84 17.49
C ASN A 46 23.48 -47.94 16.43
N SER A 47 23.81 -47.62 15.17
CA SER A 47 23.84 -48.62 14.11
C SER A 47 25.25 -49.17 14.06
N GLY A 48 25.35 -50.50 13.94
CA GLY A 48 26.69 -51.17 13.83
C GLY A 48 27.46 -50.79 12.59
N ASP A 49 26.83 -50.17 11.60
CA ASP A 49 27.40 -49.73 10.34
C ASP A 49 27.10 -48.24 10.09
N LYS A 50 28.13 -47.42 10.04
CA LYS A 50 28.01 -45.97 10.03
C LYS A 50 27.49 -45.36 8.71
N ASP A 51 27.31 -46.15 7.64
CA ASP A 51 26.94 -45.66 6.29
C ASP A 51 25.56 -46.14 5.83
N SER A 52 24.58 -46.25 6.73
CA SER A 52 23.46 -47.14 6.50
C SER A 52 22.08 -46.56 6.31
N PHE A 53 21.83 -45.28 6.58
CA PHE A 53 20.47 -44.73 6.42
C PHE A 53 20.12 -44.45 4.97
N THR A 54 18.95 -44.94 4.55
CA THR A 54 18.53 -44.87 3.16
C THR A 54 17.18 -44.23 2.94
N SER A 55 16.34 -44.12 4.01
CA SER A 55 15.01 -43.53 3.91
C SER A 55 14.59 -42.83 5.19
N PHE A 56 13.71 -41.85 5.03
CA PHE A 56 13.16 -41.01 6.10
C PHE A 56 11.69 -40.78 5.91
N PHE A 57 10.97 -40.68 7.04
CA PHE A 57 9.58 -40.25 7.07
C PHE A 57 9.27 -39.57 8.41
N GLU A 58 8.31 -38.66 8.41
CA GLU A 58 7.82 -37.96 9.58
C GLU A 58 6.32 -38.14 9.72
N ASP A 59 5.85 -38.42 10.94
CA ASP A 59 4.42 -38.58 11.26
C ASP A 59 3.86 -37.45 12.16
N GLY A 60 4.53 -36.27 12.21
CA GLY A 60 4.16 -35.13 13.05
C GLY A 60 4.66 -35.20 14.50
N ARG A 61 5.05 -36.37 15.02
CA ARG A 61 5.61 -36.54 16.38
C ARG A 61 6.93 -37.29 16.39
N LYS A 62 7.13 -38.16 15.44
CA LYS A 62 8.30 -39.05 15.35
C LYS A 62 8.95 -38.94 13.99
N VAL A 63 10.26 -39.08 13.99
CA VAL A 63 11.03 -39.28 12.77
C VAL A 63 11.30 -40.76 12.62
N TRP A 64 11.01 -41.30 11.46
CA TRP A 64 11.23 -42.69 11.10
C TRP A 64 12.39 -42.80 10.11
N VAL A 65 13.25 -43.76 10.32
CA VAL A 65 14.50 -43.92 9.54
C VAL A 65 14.67 -45.38 9.15
N GLY A 66 14.94 -45.63 7.88
CA GLY A 66 15.27 -46.95 7.39
C GLY A 66 16.74 -47.06 7.01
N ASP A 67 17.35 -48.27 7.18
CA ASP A 67 18.78 -48.48 6.87
C ASP A 67 19.01 -49.49 5.73
N ARG A 68 20.29 -49.63 5.33
CA ARG A 68 20.71 -50.57 4.30
C ARG A 68 20.56 -52.04 4.72
N ALA A 69 20.54 -52.32 5.98
CA ALA A 69 20.41 -53.66 6.52
C ALA A 69 18.96 -54.16 6.64
N GLY A 70 17.98 -53.34 6.31
CA GLY A 70 16.57 -53.64 6.44
C GLY A 70 16.02 -53.38 7.84
N ILE A 71 16.71 -52.60 8.63
CA ILE A 71 16.30 -52.20 9.97
C ILE A 71 15.69 -50.79 9.89
N PHE A 72 14.59 -50.58 10.62
CA PHE A 72 14.07 -49.22 10.71
C PHE A 72 13.92 -48.77 12.18
N TYR A 73 13.88 -47.47 12.38
CA TYR A 73 13.91 -46.85 13.68
C TYR A 73 12.79 -45.79 13.78
N SER A 74 12.20 -45.62 14.93
CA SER A 74 11.35 -44.47 15.26
C SER A 74 12.00 -43.64 16.35
N ILE A 75 12.09 -42.36 16.17
CA ILE A 75 12.72 -41.40 17.07
C ILE A 75 11.65 -40.40 17.50
N ASP A 76 11.37 -40.35 18.79
CA ASP A 76 10.53 -39.31 19.36
C ASP A 76 11.35 -38.02 19.49
N VAL A 77 10.95 -36.99 18.78
CA VAL A 77 11.73 -35.74 18.66
C VAL A 77 11.79 -34.96 19.97
N ARG A 78 10.74 -35.08 20.83
CA ARG A 78 10.70 -34.40 22.14
C ARG A 78 11.61 -35.04 23.16
N THR A 79 11.56 -36.36 23.21
CA THR A 79 12.22 -37.15 24.29
C THR A 79 13.57 -37.71 23.87
N GLY A 80 13.87 -37.71 22.54
CA GLY A 80 15.04 -38.37 21.99
C GLY A 80 14.99 -39.92 22.09
N LEU A 81 13.83 -40.52 22.45
CA LEU A 81 13.69 -41.95 22.58
C LEU A 81 13.76 -42.65 21.22
N VAL A 82 14.61 -43.63 21.07
CA VAL A 82 14.81 -44.41 19.84
C VAL A 82 14.27 -45.83 20.04
N ASN A 83 13.32 -46.23 19.21
CA ASN A 83 12.89 -47.64 19.09
C ASN A 83 13.48 -48.25 17.83
N ARG A 84 13.94 -49.47 17.91
CA ARG A 84 14.57 -50.19 16.82
C ARG A 84 13.73 -51.42 16.42
N TYR A 85 13.47 -51.59 15.14
CA TYR A 85 12.66 -52.65 14.56
C TYR A 85 13.50 -53.47 13.63
N VAL A 86 13.60 -54.79 13.91
CA VAL A 86 14.35 -55.75 13.11
C VAL A 86 13.38 -56.85 12.67
N LEU A 87 13.20 -56.96 11.35
CA LEU A 87 12.29 -57.91 10.74
C LEU A 87 13.12 -59.00 9.99
N SER A 88 12.96 -60.27 10.33
CA SER A 88 13.77 -61.36 9.78
C SER A 88 13.59 -61.55 8.27
N GLU A 89 12.45 -61.18 7.75
CA GLU A 89 12.06 -61.31 6.34
C GLU A 89 12.70 -60.24 5.44
N ILE A 90 13.05 -59.09 6.01
CA ILE A 90 13.64 -57.97 5.27
C ILE A 90 15.17 -58.06 5.26
N LYS A 91 15.76 -58.25 4.08
CA LYS A 91 17.20 -58.45 3.88
C LYS A 91 17.82 -57.54 2.87
N GLY A 92 17.33 -56.29 2.76
CA GLY A 92 17.81 -55.32 1.78
C GLY A 92 17.66 -53.92 2.26
N ALA A 93 18.26 -52.97 1.54
CA ALA A 93 18.14 -51.56 1.88
C ALA A 93 16.69 -51.08 1.79
N ILE A 94 16.20 -50.38 2.81
CA ILE A 94 14.89 -49.77 2.83
C ILE A 94 14.94 -48.49 2.01
N SER A 95 14.59 -48.60 0.73
CA SER A 95 14.66 -47.45 -0.21
C SER A 95 13.62 -46.37 0.09
N ASN A 96 12.48 -46.75 0.68
CA ASN A 96 11.45 -45.83 1.13
C ASN A 96 10.72 -46.35 2.36
N LEU A 97 10.32 -45.46 3.24
CA LEU A 97 9.57 -45.76 4.45
C LEU A 97 8.44 -44.74 4.60
N LEU A 98 7.23 -45.19 4.90
CA LEU A 98 6.05 -44.38 5.06
C LEU A 98 5.23 -44.92 6.24
N VAL A 99 4.64 -44.07 7.05
CA VAL A 99 3.81 -44.47 8.21
C VAL A 99 2.45 -43.81 8.13
N THR A 100 1.40 -44.57 8.23
CA THR A 100 0.03 -44.04 8.25
C THR A 100 -0.39 -43.64 9.66
N PRO A 101 -1.37 -42.71 9.79
CA PRO A 101 -1.93 -42.34 11.08
C PRO A 101 -2.57 -43.56 11.82
N ALA A 102 -3.00 -44.56 11.07
CA ALA A 102 -3.56 -45.80 11.62
C ALA A 102 -2.50 -46.75 12.21
N GLY A 103 -1.18 -46.44 12.06
CA GLY A 103 -0.10 -47.23 12.62
C GLY A 103 0.43 -48.36 11.72
N TYR A 104 0.15 -48.29 10.43
CA TYR A 104 0.78 -49.16 9.43
C TYR A 104 2.05 -48.50 8.86
N VAL A 105 3.11 -49.32 8.79
CA VAL A 105 4.39 -48.90 8.21
C VAL A 105 4.59 -49.58 6.86
N TYR A 106 4.73 -48.76 5.80
CA TYR A 106 5.02 -49.27 4.47
C TYR A 106 6.53 -49.15 4.18
N LEU A 107 7.14 -50.28 3.88
CA LEU A 107 8.58 -50.44 3.68
C LEU A 107 8.84 -50.89 2.26
N SER A 108 9.45 -50.05 1.46
CA SER A 108 9.93 -50.45 0.13
C SER A 108 11.39 -50.91 0.27
N VAL A 109 11.66 -52.16 -0.08
CA VAL A 109 12.96 -52.82 0.11
C VAL A 109 13.58 -53.11 -1.25
N ALA A 110 14.77 -52.63 -1.48
CA ALA A 110 15.47 -52.83 -2.74
C ALA A 110 15.61 -54.32 -3.09
N GLY A 111 15.13 -54.71 -4.28
CA GLY A 111 15.18 -56.12 -4.76
C GLY A 111 14.22 -57.10 -4.06
N GLN A 112 13.34 -56.60 -3.17
CA GLN A 112 12.38 -57.45 -2.45
C GLN A 112 10.91 -56.99 -2.59
N GLY A 113 10.69 -55.74 -3.04
CA GLY A 113 9.37 -55.12 -3.19
C GLY A 113 8.92 -54.34 -1.96
N THR A 114 7.63 -54.10 -1.85
CA THR A 114 7.03 -53.31 -0.76
C THR A 114 6.27 -54.13 0.22
N TYR A 115 6.41 -53.84 1.50
CA TYR A 115 5.82 -54.55 2.63
C TYR A 115 4.98 -53.58 3.46
N GLU A 116 3.90 -54.06 4.02
CA GLU A 116 3.09 -53.43 5.05
C GLU A 116 3.39 -54.08 6.42
N TYR A 117 3.70 -53.26 7.41
CA TYR A 117 3.96 -53.71 8.76
C TYR A 117 2.99 -53.02 9.74
N ASP A 118 2.19 -53.85 10.43
CA ASP A 118 1.30 -53.38 11.48
C ASP A 118 2.08 -53.24 12.80
N LEU A 119 2.15 -52.03 13.32
CA LEU A 119 2.87 -51.72 14.57
C LEU A 119 2.19 -52.30 15.80
N ALA A 120 0.85 -52.45 15.79
CA ALA A 120 0.06 -52.97 16.90
C ALA A 120 0.11 -54.49 16.96
N GLU A 121 -0.16 -55.14 15.83
CA GLU A 121 -0.17 -56.62 15.73
C GLU A 121 1.23 -57.21 15.49
N ARG A 122 2.21 -56.37 15.15
CA ARG A 122 3.58 -56.80 14.78
C ARG A 122 3.61 -57.76 13.61
N ARG A 123 2.71 -57.60 12.67
CA ARG A 123 2.54 -58.47 11.51
C ARG A 123 3.13 -57.81 10.27
N LEU A 124 3.93 -58.56 9.53
CA LEU A 124 4.49 -58.15 8.23
C LEU A 124 3.74 -58.86 7.10
N GLN A 125 3.32 -58.09 6.09
CA GLN A 125 2.67 -58.63 4.90
C GLN A 125 3.34 -58.01 3.65
N LYS A 126 3.67 -58.84 2.67
CA LYS A 126 4.13 -58.33 1.39
C LYS A 126 2.96 -57.82 0.57
N ILE A 127 3.04 -56.59 0.07
CA ILE A 127 2.02 -56.01 -0.80
C ILE A 127 2.15 -56.65 -2.19
N ASN A 128 1.12 -57.31 -2.63
CA ASN A 128 1.08 -57.94 -3.94
C ASN A 128 0.62 -56.88 -4.98
N THR A 129 1.50 -56.02 -5.33
CA THR A 129 1.32 -55.05 -6.42
C THR A 129 2.11 -55.50 -7.64
N GLU A 130 1.82 -54.91 -8.82
CA GLU A 130 2.64 -55.11 -10.03
C GLU A 130 4.10 -54.63 -9.84
N MET A 131 4.52 -54.31 -8.60
CA MET A 131 5.81 -53.81 -8.17
C MET A 131 6.82 -54.89 -7.82
N ASN A 132 6.75 -56.09 -8.39
CA ASN A 132 7.75 -57.13 -8.10
C ASN A 132 9.14 -56.65 -8.46
N ASP A 133 9.99 -56.45 -7.44
CA ASP A 133 11.39 -56.06 -7.49
C ASP A 133 11.71 -54.60 -7.93
N ALA A 134 10.71 -53.73 -8.00
CA ALA A 134 10.89 -52.32 -8.37
C ALA A 134 11.53 -51.52 -7.24
N MET A 135 12.49 -50.67 -7.58
CA MET A 135 13.04 -49.70 -6.64
C MET A 135 12.13 -48.49 -6.51
N VAL A 136 11.47 -48.37 -5.35
CA VAL A 136 10.67 -47.18 -5.02
C VAL A 136 11.60 -46.10 -4.47
N THR A 137 11.59 -44.95 -5.12
CA THR A 137 12.44 -43.81 -4.74
C THR A 137 11.74 -42.84 -3.81
N HIS A 138 10.42 -42.73 -3.93
CA HIS A 138 9.61 -41.85 -3.11
C HIS A 138 8.22 -42.46 -2.92
N ALA A 139 7.60 -42.25 -1.75
CA ALA A 139 6.21 -42.56 -1.51
C ALA A 139 5.58 -41.50 -0.60
N PHE A 140 4.28 -41.26 -0.78
CA PHE A 140 3.50 -40.35 0.07
C PHE A 140 2.06 -40.86 0.23
N ILE A 141 1.36 -40.34 1.24
CA ILE A 141 -0.04 -40.59 1.51
C ILE A 141 -0.82 -39.36 1.08
N ASP A 142 -1.89 -39.57 0.33
CA ASP A 142 -2.82 -38.48 0.04
C ASP A 142 -3.86 -38.30 1.18
N GLN A 143 -4.62 -37.21 1.18
CA GLN A 143 -5.62 -36.87 2.18
C GLN A 143 -6.76 -37.92 2.34
N TYR A 144 -6.88 -38.89 1.41
CA TYR A 144 -7.88 -39.98 1.44
C TYR A 144 -7.25 -41.30 1.86
N ASP A 145 -6.08 -41.25 2.51
CA ASP A 145 -5.32 -42.42 2.96
C ASP A 145 -4.92 -43.37 1.82
N LYS A 146 -4.82 -42.86 0.57
CA LYS A 146 -4.29 -43.63 -0.55
C LYS A 146 -2.80 -43.42 -0.65
N ILE A 147 -2.07 -44.46 -1.05
CA ILE A 147 -0.61 -44.44 -1.08
C ILE A 147 -0.13 -44.32 -2.53
N TRP A 148 0.80 -43.47 -2.72
CA TRP A 148 1.45 -43.28 -4.02
C TRP A 148 2.91 -43.66 -3.94
N PHE A 149 3.35 -44.52 -4.87
CA PHE A 149 4.74 -44.93 -4.97
C PHE A 149 5.35 -44.49 -6.28
N HIS A 150 6.53 -43.93 -6.23
CA HIS A 150 7.36 -43.61 -7.39
C HIS A 150 8.30 -44.78 -7.66
N GLU A 151 8.05 -45.54 -8.69
CA GLU A 151 8.96 -46.54 -9.24
C GLU A 151 10.03 -45.85 -10.04
N ASN A 152 11.33 -46.05 -9.68
CA ASN A 152 12.44 -45.35 -10.26
C ASN A 152 12.43 -45.35 -11.80
N GLU A 153 12.36 -44.16 -12.42
CA GLU A 153 12.37 -43.91 -13.86
C GLU A 153 11.33 -44.69 -14.70
N LYS A 154 10.29 -45.25 -14.08
CA LYS A 154 9.32 -46.12 -14.75
C LYS A 154 7.87 -45.73 -14.63
N ALA A 155 7.37 -45.51 -13.43
CA ALA A 155 5.93 -45.30 -13.21
C ALA A 155 5.61 -44.65 -11.87
N LEU A 156 4.38 -44.11 -11.80
CA LEU A 156 3.66 -43.87 -10.58
C LEU A 156 2.71 -45.05 -10.31
N ILE A 157 2.56 -45.46 -9.07
CA ILE A 157 1.63 -46.48 -8.64
C ILE A 157 0.74 -45.92 -7.54
N TYR A 158 -0.54 -45.90 -7.84
CA TYR A 158 -1.62 -45.58 -6.89
C TYR A 158 -2.00 -46.88 -6.19
N TYR A 159 -2.07 -46.88 -4.88
CA TYR A 159 -2.46 -48.04 -4.04
C TYR A 159 -3.57 -47.66 -3.07
N ASP A 160 -4.65 -48.42 -3.07
CA ASP A 160 -5.73 -48.33 -2.12
C ASP A 160 -5.56 -49.40 -1.02
N PRO A 161 -5.17 -48.98 0.22
CA PRO A 161 -4.96 -49.96 1.31
C PRO A 161 -6.24 -50.68 1.75
N LEU A 162 -7.40 -50.01 1.62
CA LEU A 162 -8.68 -50.62 2.05
C LEU A 162 -9.12 -51.76 1.15
N ASN A 163 -8.91 -51.59 -0.15
CA ASN A 163 -9.33 -52.56 -1.16
C ASN A 163 -8.19 -53.48 -1.64
N HIS A 164 -6.95 -53.22 -1.19
CA HIS A 164 -5.74 -53.85 -1.66
C HIS A 164 -5.56 -53.82 -3.20
N THR A 165 -6.02 -52.76 -3.83
CA THR A 165 -5.94 -52.56 -5.29
C THR A 165 -4.86 -51.57 -5.66
N ALA A 166 -4.20 -51.80 -6.80
CA ALA A 166 -3.19 -50.91 -7.31
C ALA A 166 -3.47 -50.55 -8.77
N LYS A 167 -3.16 -49.33 -9.16
CA LYS A 167 -3.18 -48.86 -10.56
C LYS A 167 -1.85 -48.21 -10.93
N ARG A 168 -1.27 -48.67 -12.04
CA ARG A 168 0.04 -48.21 -12.51
C ARG A 168 -0.08 -47.19 -13.63
N PHE A 169 0.60 -46.07 -13.50
CA PHE A 169 0.73 -45.00 -14.48
C PHE A 169 2.15 -44.94 -15.00
N PRO A 170 2.46 -45.56 -16.16
CA PRO A 170 3.82 -45.57 -16.69
C PRO A 170 4.26 -44.17 -17.11
N PHE A 171 5.54 -43.83 -16.87
CA PHE A 171 6.07 -42.50 -17.21
C PHE A 171 6.03 -42.20 -18.72
N THR A 172 5.88 -43.19 -19.57
CA THR A 172 5.63 -42.99 -21.01
C THR A 172 4.33 -42.24 -21.32
N MET A 173 3.36 -42.24 -20.40
CA MET A 173 2.12 -41.44 -20.51
C MET A 173 2.40 -39.95 -20.36
N PHE A 174 3.45 -39.60 -19.62
CA PHE A 174 3.83 -38.22 -19.32
C PHE A 174 4.95 -37.70 -20.27
N GLY A 175 5.25 -38.39 -21.36
CA GLY A 175 6.32 -38.05 -22.27
C GLY A 175 7.65 -38.73 -21.89
N LYS A 176 8.80 -38.10 -22.21
CA LYS A 176 10.15 -38.60 -21.86
C LYS A 176 10.58 -38.05 -20.50
N ILE A 177 9.94 -38.47 -19.42
CA ILE A 177 10.26 -38.05 -18.07
C ILE A 177 10.77 -39.23 -17.24
N THR A 178 11.64 -38.93 -16.30
CA THR A 178 12.25 -39.92 -15.40
C THR A 178 11.81 -39.71 -13.95
N THR A 179 11.22 -38.56 -13.65
CA THR A 179 10.82 -38.18 -12.29
C THR A 179 9.56 -37.33 -12.36
N LEU A 180 8.68 -37.48 -11.36
CA LEU A 180 7.56 -36.59 -11.13
C LEU A 180 7.58 -36.15 -9.68
N TYR A 181 7.37 -34.89 -9.44
CA TYR A 181 7.11 -34.32 -8.12
C TYR A 181 5.61 -34.29 -7.91
N SER A 182 5.16 -34.53 -6.67
CA SER A 182 3.75 -34.62 -6.33
C SER A 182 3.42 -33.81 -5.08
N GLU A 183 2.22 -33.22 -5.08
CA GLU A 183 1.70 -32.49 -3.95
C GLU A 183 0.18 -32.64 -3.87
N ASP A 184 -0.35 -32.95 -2.67
CA ASP A 184 -1.78 -33.08 -2.44
C ASP A 184 -2.37 -31.71 -2.04
N ALA A 185 -3.19 -31.17 -2.93
CA ALA A 185 -3.86 -29.89 -2.75
C ALA A 185 -5.25 -30.04 -2.08
N GLY A 186 -5.49 -31.12 -1.39
CA GLY A 186 -6.74 -31.39 -0.72
C GLY A 186 -7.93 -31.51 -1.68
N GLU A 187 -8.99 -30.74 -1.46
CA GLU A 187 -10.17 -30.71 -2.34
C GLU A 187 -9.84 -30.26 -3.78
N ARG A 188 -8.74 -29.54 -3.99
CA ARG A 188 -8.30 -29.07 -5.32
C ARG A 188 -7.70 -30.18 -6.17
N GLY A 189 -7.35 -31.32 -5.58
CA GLY A 189 -6.78 -32.49 -6.22
C GLY A 189 -5.31 -32.71 -5.94
N LEU A 190 -4.76 -33.74 -6.54
CA LEU A 190 -3.36 -34.13 -6.42
C LEU A 190 -2.61 -33.65 -7.68
N PHE A 191 -1.62 -32.78 -7.48
CA PHE A 191 -0.81 -32.23 -8.55
C PHE A 191 0.47 -33.04 -8.78
N PHE A 192 0.85 -33.17 -10.03
CA PHE A 192 2.13 -33.76 -10.45
C PHE A 192 2.86 -32.81 -11.38
N LEU A 193 4.17 -32.69 -11.20
CA LEU A 193 5.03 -31.83 -11.97
C LEU A 193 6.26 -32.58 -12.46
N SER A 194 6.56 -32.48 -13.76
CA SER A 194 7.82 -32.96 -14.29
C SER A 194 8.96 -31.93 -14.11
N PRO A 195 10.22 -32.35 -14.11
CA PRO A 195 11.36 -31.44 -14.10
C PRO A 195 11.33 -30.43 -15.27
N ALA A 196 10.68 -30.76 -16.38
CA ALA A 196 10.52 -29.89 -17.54
C ALA A 196 9.35 -28.91 -17.43
N GLY A 197 8.68 -28.87 -16.27
CA GLY A 197 7.56 -27.96 -15.99
C GLY A 197 6.22 -28.38 -16.62
N GLU A 198 6.04 -29.63 -16.97
CA GLU A 198 4.75 -30.15 -17.38
C GLU A 198 3.94 -30.55 -16.15
N ALA A 199 2.68 -30.09 -16.06
CA ALA A 199 1.83 -30.26 -14.89
C ALA A 199 0.58 -31.07 -15.21
N TRP A 200 0.24 -31.97 -14.29
CA TRP A 200 -0.96 -32.82 -14.36
C TRP A 200 -1.74 -32.76 -13.04
N LEU A 201 -3.04 -32.94 -13.15
CA LEU A 201 -3.94 -33.12 -12.03
C LEU A 201 -4.47 -34.55 -12.04
N PHE A 202 -4.50 -35.19 -10.89
CA PHE A 202 -5.13 -36.50 -10.74
C PHE A 202 -6.63 -36.33 -10.47
N ASP A 203 -7.43 -36.85 -11.41
CA ASP A 203 -8.87 -36.97 -11.23
C ASP A 203 -9.16 -38.25 -10.40
N ARG A 204 -9.67 -38.03 -9.19
CA ARG A 204 -9.96 -39.10 -8.21
C ARG A 204 -11.21 -39.88 -8.57
N GLU A 205 -12.20 -39.27 -9.24
CA GLU A 205 -13.45 -39.94 -9.61
C GLU A 205 -13.23 -40.97 -10.72
N HIS A 206 -12.43 -40.60 -11.71
CA HIS A 206 -12.15 -41.46 -12.86
C HIS A 206 -10.82 -42.22 -12.71
N VAL A 207 -10.05 -41.94 -11.67
CA VAL A 207 -8.71 -42.52 -11.44
C VAL A 207 -7.83 -42.30 -12.67
N GLU A 208 -7.76 -41.06 -13.16
CA GLU A 208 -7.03 -40.67 -14.38
C GLU A 208 -6.14 -39.46 -14.15
N MET A 209 -5.09 -39.33 -15.00
CA MET A 209 -4.22 -38.15 -15.03
C MET A 209 -4.68 -37.19 -16.11
N VAL A 210 -5.02 -35.99 -15.72
CA VAL A 210 -5.44 -34.91 -16.62
C VAL A 210 -4.29 -33.92 -16.82
N TYR A 211 -3.86 -33.71 -18.05
CA TYR A 211 -2.84 -32.72 -18.38
C TYR A 211 -3.39 -31.32 -18.22
N ILE A 212 -2.75 -30.47 -17.41
CA ILE A 212 -3.20 -29.10 -17.15
C ILE A 212 -2.52 -28.13 -18.11
N ASN A 213 -1.18 -28.06 -18.07
CA ASN A 213 -0.43 -27.08 -18.86
C ASN A 213 1.09 -27.35 -18.77
N LYS A 214 1.83 -26.66 -19.62
CA LYS A 214 3.28 -26.55 -19.55
C LYS A 214 3.66 -25.20 -18.97
N LEU A 215 4.29 -25.19 -17.78
CA LEU A 215 4.71 -23.99 -17.07
C LEU A 215 5.79 -23.15 -17.81
N LYS A 216 6.14 -23.52 -19.05
CA LYS A 216 7.11 -22.81 -19.90
C LYS A 216 6.78 -21.33 -20.17
N GLN A 217 5.54 -20.90 -19.94
CA GLN A 217 5.16 -19.49 -20.13
C GLN A 217 5.61 -18.58 -18.97
N LEU A 218 6.10 -19.14 -17.87
CA LEU A 218 6.55 -18.38 -16.70
C LEU A 218 7.99 -17.88 -16.83
N SER A 219 8.77 -18.46 -17.73
CA SER A 219 10.16 -18.06 -17.96
C SER A 219 10.33 -17.54 -19.40
N ASN A 220 10.99 -16.40 -19.54
CA ASN A 220 11.43 -15.85 -20.82
C ASN A 220 12.26 -16.88 -21.59
N ASP A 221 11.62 -17.74 -22.39
CA ASP A 221 12.17 -18.62 -23.47
C ASP A 221 13.53 -19.31 -23.22
N ARG A 222 13.94 -19.60 -21.97
CA ARG A 222 15.14 -20.37 -21.70
C ARG A 222 14.84 -21.87 -21.75
N ALA A 223 15.42 -22.54 -22.72
CA ALA A 223 15.16 -23.93 -23.11
C ALA A 223 15.51 -25.02 -22.06
N ASN A 224 16.10 -24.67 -20.91
CA ASN A 224 16.68 -25.62 -19.96
C ASN A 224 16.25 -25.41 -18.51
N GLN A 225 15.11 -24.81 -18.25
CA GLN A 225 14.62 -24.65 -16.88
C GLN A 225 14.23 -26.00 -16.27
N GLN A 226 14.81 -26.33 -15.10
CA GLN A 226 14.52 -27.56 -14.35
C GLN A 226 13.89 -27.21 -13.01
N PHE A 227 12.77 -27.84 -12.70
CA PHE A 227 12.11 -27.77 -11.40
C PHE A 227 12.49 -29.01 -10.58
N TYR A 228 12.74 -28.82 -9.27
CA TYR A 228 13.20 -29.89 -8.38
C TYR A 228 12.22 -30.24 -7.28
N HIS A 229 11.39 -29.31 -6.87
CA HIS A 229 10.47 -29.52 -5.75
C HIS A 229 9.22 -28.70 -5.94
N LEU A 230 8.11 -29.23 -5.45
CA LEU A 230 6.86 -28.50 -5.33
C LEU A 230 6.30 -28.69 -3.92
N MET A 231 5.61 -27.68 -3.39
CA MET A 231 5.01 -27.67 -2.08
C MET A 231 3.76 -26.80 -2.12
N LEU A 232 2.65 -27.29 -1.60
CA LEU A 232 1.46 -26.49 -1.36
C LEU A 232 1.49 -26.02 0.10
N ASP A 233 1.33 -24.72 0.32
CA ASP A 233 1.19 -24.19 1.66
C ASP A 233 -0.26 -24.29 2.17
N ASN A 234 -0.47 -23.98 3.46
CA ASN A 234 -1.79 -24.02 4.10
C ASN A 234 -2.80 -23.04 3.49
N ASP A 235 -2.32 -22.01 2.79
CA ASP A 235 -3.16 -21.02 2.10
C ASP A 235 -3.52 -21.45 0.68
N GLY A 236 -3.00 -22.61 0.24
CA GLY A 236 -3.24 -23.20 -1.08
C GLY A 236 -2.42 -22.56 -2.19
N VAL A 237 -1.28 -21.97 -1.85
CA VAL A 237 -0.29 -21.46 -2.80
C VAL A 237 0.71 -22.57 -3.13
N LEU A 238 0.92 -22.83 -4.39
CA LEU A 238 1.90 -23.78 -4.87
C LEU A 238 3.26 -23.11 -5.03
N TRP A 239 4.24 -23.65 -4.33
CA TRP A 239 5.64 -23.23 -4.39
C TRP A 239 6.45 -24.20 -5.25
N LEU A 240 7.24 -23.66 -6.16
CA LEU A 240 8.07 -24.42 -7.07
C LEU A 240 9.51 -23.95 -6.94
N SER A 241 10.44 -24.87 -6.71
CA SER A 241 11.86 -24.55 -6.73
C SER A 241 12.47 -24.82 -8.10
N SER A 242 13.22 -23.85 -8.62
CA SER A 242 13.99 -23.94 -9.88
C SER A 242 15.48 -24.01 -9.60
N ALA A 243 16.23 -24.62 -10.52
CA ALA A 243 17.69 -24.73 -10.41
C ALA A 243 18.39 -23.37 -10.42
N ASP A 244 17.98 -22.51 -11.33
CA ASP A 244 18.73 -21.33 -11.72
C ASP A 244 18.03 -20.01 -11.39
N GLU A 245 16.71 -20.03 -11.16
CA GLU A 245 15.90 -18.82 -11.01
C GLU A 245 15.24 -18.66 -9.61
N GLY A 246 15.56 -19.56 -8.67
CA GLY A 246 15.06 -19.51 -7.30
C GLY A 246 13.71 -20.18 -7.12
N VAL A 247 12.74 -19.50 -6.50
CA VAL A 247 11.44 -20.05 -6.11
C VAL A 247 10.31 -19.33 -6.81
N TYR A 248 9.42 -20.09 -7.41
CA TYR A 248 8.17 -19.59 -7.99
C TYR A 248 7.02 -19.80 -7.01
N CYS A 249 6.12 -18.83 -6.97
CA CYS A 249 4.87 -18.86 -6.23
C CYS A 249 3.72 -18.82 -7.24
N MET A 250 2.84 -19.81 -7.18
CA MET A 250 1.71 -19.94 -8.09
C MET A 250 0.39 -20.02 -7.32
N ASN A 251 -0.51 -19.11 -7.62
CA ASN A 251 -1.85 -19.08 -7.07
C ASN A 251 -2.85 -19.71 -8.03
N PHE A 252 -3.82 -20.41 -7.49
CA PHE A 252 -4.94 -20.99 -8.24
C PHE A 252 -6.22 -20.28 -7.81
N PRO A 253 -6.52 -19.12 -8.36
CA PRO A 253 -7.79 -18.47 -8.06
C PRO A 253 -8.94 -19.38 -8.53
N LYS A 254 -9.99 -19.47 -7.71
CA LYS A 254 -11.21 -20.20 -8.12
C LYS A 254 -11.71 -19.59 -9.44
N LYS A 255 -12.07 -20.44 -10.39
CA LYS A 255 -12.64 -20.00 -11.65
C LYS A 255 -14.08 -19.53 -11.41
N GLN A 256 -14.22 -18.27 -11.04
CA GLN A 256 -15.50 -17.63 -10.75
C GLN A 256 -16.07 -16.87 -11.97
N PHE A 257 -15.19 -16.54 -12.91
CA PHE A 257 -15.50 -15.84 -14.14
C PHE A 257 -15.24 -16.75 -15.33
N ASN A 258 -16.19 -16.79 -16.28
CA ASN A 258 -16.02 -17.53 -17.51
C ASN A 258 -15.83 -16.54 -18.67
N LEU A 259 -14.85 -16.80 -19.53
CA LEU A 259 -14.65 -16.05 -20.75
C LEU A 259 -15.12 -16.90 -21.93
N LEU A 260 -16.23 -16.51 -22.56
CA LEU A 260 -16.74 -17.12 -23.77
C LEU A 260 -16.06 -16.45 -24.97
N SER A 261 -15.10 -17.13 -25.56
CA SER A 261 -14.43 -16.67 -26.76
C SER A 261 -15.28 -16.99 -27.99
N LEU A 262 -15.56 -16.01 -28.85
CA LEU A 262 -16.27 -16.16 -30.08
C LEU A 262 -15.27 -16.50 -31.19
N SER A 263 -15.31 -17.73 -31.69
CA SER A 263 -14.46 -18.13 -32.83
C SER A 263 -15.09 -17.67 -34.13
N PRO A 264 -14.40 -16.86 -34.98
CA PRO A 264 -14.88 -16.60 -36.32
C PRO A 264 -14.87 -17.90 -37.15
N GLN A 265 -16.00 -18.32 -37.70
CA GLN A 265 -16.10 -19.53 -38.53
C GLN A 265 -15.41 -19.41 -39.91
N SER A 266 -14.72 -18.31 -40.19
CA SER A 266 -14.03 -18.11 -41.47
C SER A 266 -12.52 -18.29 -41.29
N ALA A 267 -12.08 -19.41 -41.82
CA ALA A 267 -10.74 -19.82 -42.27
C ALA A 267 -9.59 -18.83 -42.11
N GLY A 268 -8.58 -19.21 -41.35
CA GLY A 268 -7.17 -18.92 -41.65
C GLY A 268 -6.55 -17.66 -41.11
N ARG A 269 -7.18 -16.97 -40.17
CA ARG A 269 -6.55 -15.89 -39.39
C ARG A 269 -6.71 -16.15 -37.88
N GLU A 270 -5.79 -16.89 -37.34
CA GLU A 270 -5.56 -16.99 -35.90
C GLU A 270 -5.21 -15.61 -35.39
N ASN A 271 -5.87 -15.18 -34.31
CA ASN A 271 -5.58 -13.98 -33.49
C ASN A 271 -6.29 -12.63 -33.79
N TYR A 272 -7.55 -12.61 -34.22
CA TYR A 272 -8.33 -11.38 -34.12
C TYR A 272 -9.30 -11.50 -32.93
N ALA A 273 -9.05 -10.69 -31.89
CA ALA A 273 -9.97 -10.52 -30.74
C ALA A 273 -11.34 -10.05 -31.27
N THR A 274 -12.39 -10.82 -30.99
CA THR A 274 -13.77 -10.54 -31.41
C THR A 274 -14.42 -9.60 -30.38
N GLY A 275 -14.07 -8.32 -30.39
CA GLY A 275 -14.65 -7.34 -29.46
C GLY A 275 -16.18 -7.34 -29.50
N VAL A 276 -16.80 -7.61 -28.38
CA VAL A 276 -18.27 -7.68 -28.24
C VAL A 276 -18.78 -6.30 -27.82
N ARG A 277 -19.58 -5.67 -28.69
CA ARG A 277 -20.11 -4.31 -28.54
C ARG A 277 -21.57 -4.23 -28.18
N ALA A 278 -22.33 -5.32 -28.36
CA ALA A 278 -23.73 -5.36 -28.01
C ALA A 278 -24.10 -6.72 -27.42
N LEU A 279 -24.87 -6.71 -26.37
CA LEU A 279 -25.45 -7.88 -25.72
C LEU A 279 -26.94 -7.61 -25.49
N PHE A 280 -27.80 -8.53 -25.86
CA PHE A 280 -29.23 -8.40 -25.70
C PHE A 280 -29.88 -9.79 -25.57
N GLN A 281 -30.80 -9.96 -24.62
CA GLN A 281 -31.62 -11.16 -24.52
C GLN A 281 -33.02 -10.84 -24.98
N SER A 282 -33.47 -11.55 -26.01
CA SER A 282 -34.83 -11.40 -26.53
C SER A 282 -35.87 -12.02 -25.58
N LYS A 283 -37.14 -11.63 -25.77
CA LYS A 283 -38.28 -12.23 -25.01
C LYS A 283 -38.43 -13.73 -25.25
N SER A 284 -37.90 -14.26 -26.36
CA SER A 284 -37.82 -15.68 -26.62
C SER A 284 -36.74 -16.42 -25.82
N GLY A 285 -35.88 -15.67 -25.11
CA GLY A 285 -34.77 -16.18 -24.33
C GLY A 285 -33.47 -16.36 -25.09
N ASP A 286 -33.44 -16.10 -26.39
CA ASP A 286 -32.22 -16.13 -27.18
C ASP A 286 -31.35 -14.93 -26.88
N ILE A 287 -30.03 -15.15 -26.78
CA ILE A 287 -29.06 -14.11 -26.56
C ILE A 287 -28.43 -13.68 -27.88
N TRP A 288 -28.46 -12.40 -28.12
CA TRP A 288 -27.89 -11.77 -29.32
C TRP A 288 -26.61 -11.03 -28.97
N VAL A 289 -25.57 -11.28 -29.73
CA VAL A 289 -24.23 -10.76 -29.53
C VAL A 289 -23.74 -10.05 -30.77
N GLY A 290 -23.56 -8.75 -30.66
CA GLY A 290 -22.99 -7.92 -31.74
C GLY A 290 -21.50 -7.71 -31.55
N THR A 291 -20.73 -7.87 -32.63
CA THR A 291 -19.26 -7.73 -32.58
C THR A 291 -18.77 -6.57 -33.44
N ARG A 292 -17.52 -6.12 -33.18
CA ARG A 292 -16.82 -5.12 -34.00
C ARG A 292 -16.49 -5.62 -35.42
N TRP A 293 -16.56 -6.94 -35.68
CA TRP A 293 -16.13 -7.55 -36.94
C TRP A 293 -17.29 -7.99 -37.81
N GLN A 294 -18.37 -7.22 -37.81
CA GLN A 294 -19.52 -7.43 -38.72
C GLN A 294 -20.24 -8.77 -38.52
N SER A 295 -20.02 -9.45 -37.41
CA SER A 295 -20.70 -10.70 -37.09
C SER A 295 -21.68 -10.51 -35.94
N VAL A 296 -22.89 -11.03 -36.08
CA VAL A 296 -23.89 -11.10 -35.01
C VAL A 296 -24.17 -12.57 -34.71
N TYR A 297 -24.05 -12.93 -33.48
CA TYR A 297 -24.32 -14.30 -33.01
C TYR A 297 -25.68 -14.33 -32.33
N ARG A 298 -26.48 -15.33 -32.68
CA ARG A 298 -27.68 -15.72 -31.95
C ARG A 298 -27.33 -16.98 -31.14
N MET A 299 -27.46 -16.92 -29.83
CA MET A 299 -27.12 -18.00 -28.91
C MET A 299 -28.35 -18.47 -28.15
N ASP A 300 -28.31 -19.67 -27.61
CA ASP A 300 -29.25 -20.12 -26.59
C ASP A 300 -28.90 -19.54 -25.18
N ARG A 301 -29.71 -19.91 -24.19
CA ARG A 301 -29.52 -19.47 -22.78
C ARG A 301 -28.18 -19.91 -22.19
N ASN A 302 -27.62 -21.00 -22.70
CA ASN A 302 -26.35 -21.55 -22.21
C ASN A 302 -25.12 -20.98 -22.95
N GLY A 303 -25.31 -20.00 -23.83
CA GLY A 303 -24.24 -19.42 -24.63
C GLY A 303 -23.82 -20.28 -25.84
N VAL A 304 -24.63 -21.32 -26.21
CA VAL A 304 -24.35 -22.14 -27.39
C VAL A 304 -24.86 -21.42 -28.64
N THR A 305 -23.97 -21.18 -29.58
CA THR A 305 -24.31 -20.47 -30.84
C THR A 305 -25.29 -21.27 -31.70
N LYS A 306 -26.46 -20.70 -31.98
CA LYS A 306 -27.48 -21.24 -32.85
C LYS A 306 -27.27 -20.81 -34.29
N HIS A 307 -26.89 -19.55 -34.50
CA HIS A 307 -26.70 -18.98 -35.86
C HIS A 307 -25.72 -17.81 -35.82
N VAL A 308 -25.00 -17.59 -36.91
CA VAL A 308 -24.08 -16.46 -37.09
C VAL A 308 -24.44 -15.69 -38.37
N PHE A 309 -24.79 -14.44 -38.22
CA PHE A 309 -25.11 -13.51 -39.29
C PHE A 309 -23.84 -12.71 -39.64
N SER A 310 -23.17 -13.04 -40.72
CA SER A 310 -21.88 -12.43 -41.08
C SER A 310 -21.67 -12.10 -42.55
N THR A 311 -22.46 -12.68 -43.47
CA THR A 311 -22.23 -12.56 -44.91
C THR A 311 -23.53 -12.49 -45.72
N GLY A 312 -23.49 -11.91 -46.94
CA GLY A 312 -24.59 -11.87 -47.89
C GLY A 312 -25.79 -11.03 -47.44
N ASP A 313 -27.01 -11.50 -47.77
CA ASP A 313 -28.26 -10.82 -47.38
C ASP A 313 -28.53 -10.84 -45.86
N GLU A 314 -27.78 -11.66 -45.14
CA GLU A 314 -27.80 -11.76 -43.66
C GLU A 314 -26.79 -10.85 -42.99
N HIS A 315 -26.00 -10.09 -43.71
CA HIS A 315 -25.02 -9.17 -43.14
C HIS A 315 -25.71 -8.02 -42.38
N ILE A 316 -25.42 -7.88 -41.11
CA ILE A 316 -26.03 -6.84 -40.26
C ILE A 316 -25.08 -5.63 -40.13
N GLY A 317 -23.79 -5.84 -40.02
CA GLY A 317 -22.77 -4.81 -39.84
C GLY A 317 -22.11 -4.82 -38.46
N ASN A 318 -21.40 -3.74 -38.16
CA ASN A 318 -20.77 -3.54 -36.86
C ASN A 318 -21.83 -3.10 -35.84
N VAL A 319 -22.31 -3.98 -34.99
CA VAL A 319 -23.42 -3.71 -34.07
C VAL A 319 -22.94 -3.12 -32.77
N TYR A 320 -23.51 -1.97 -32.39
CA TYR A 320 -23.24 -1.23 -31.15
C TYR A 320 -24.36 -1.35 -30.13
N HIS A 321 -25.61 -1.56 -30.58
CA HIS A 321 -26.74 -1.78 -29.68
C HIS A 321 -27.79 -2.67 -30.35
N ILE A 322 -28.50 -3.43 -29.51
CA ILE A 322 -29.60 -4.31 -29.96
C ILE A 322 -30.81 -4.07 -29.08
N MET A 323 -31.99 -3.93 -29.68
CA MET A 323 -33.25 -3.74 -28.96
C MET A 323 -34.37 -4.57 -29.64
N GLU A 324 -35.27 -5.11 -28.82
CA GLU A 324 -36.52 -5.72 -29.30
C GLU A 324 -37.68 -4.75 -29.04
N ASP A 325 -38.45 -4.43 -30.08
CA ASP A 325 -39.62 -3.57 -29.91
C ASP A 325 -40.80 -4.34 -29.32
N ASP A 326 -41.90 -3.63 -29.05
CA ASP A 326 -43.12 -4.21 -28.52
C ASP A 326 -43.83 -5.15 -29.49
N LYS A 327 -43.54 -5.09 -30.83
CA LYS A 327 -44.03 -5.94 -31.89
C LYS A 327 -43.16 -7.20 -32.07
N GLY A 328 -42.05 -7.35 -31.33
CA GLY A 328 -41.11 -8.47 -31.41
C GLY A 328 -40.09 -8.36 -32.57
N ASN A 329 -39.92 -7.20 -33.21
CA ASN A 329 -38.85 -6.96 -34.13
C ASN A 329 -37.57 -6.61 -33.43
N LEU A 330 -36.44 -7.09 -33.93
CA LEU A 330 -35.12 -6.69 -33.40
C LEU A 330 -34.58 -5.52 -34.24
N TRP A 331 -33.98 -4.56 -33.50
CA TRP A 331 -33.33 -3.40 -34.09
C TRP A 331 -31.86 -3.43 -33.76
N PHE A 332 -31.03 -3.36 -34.80
CA PHE A 332 -29.58 -3.33 -34.67
C PHE A 332 -29.05 -1.96 -35.04
N SER A 333 -28.47 -1.30 -34.09
CA SER A 333 -27.73 -0.05 -34.26
C SER A 333 -26.33 -0.36 -34.76
N THR A 334 -25.96 0.11 -35.95
CA THR A 334 -24.70 -0.25 -36.59
C THR A 334 -23.84 0.95 -36.89
N LYS A 335 -22.53 0.75 -36.86
CA LYS A 335 -21.57 1.76 -37.30
C LYS A 335 -21.25 1.61 -38.76
N GLY A 336 -21.63 2.63 -39.55
CA GLY A 336 -21.41 2.70 -41.00
C GLY A 336 -22.55 2.11 -41.82
N ASP A 337 -23.35 1.19 -41.28
CA ASP A 337 -24.40 0.46 -41.96
C ASP A 337 -25.83 0.90 -41.61
N GLY A 338 -25.97 2.00 -40.88
CA GLY A 338 -27.26 2.59 -40.51
C GLY A 338 -28.01 1.79 -39.44
N LEU A 339 -29.32 1.85 -39.49
CA LEU A 339 -30.24 1.13 -38.61
C LEU A 339 -30.82 -0.10 -39.35
N VAL A 340 -30.71 -1.29 -38.74
CA VAL A 340 -31.21 -2.52 -39.33
C VAL A 340 -32.38 -3.07 -38.51
N LYS A 341 -33.55 -3.25 -39.13
CA LYS A 341 -34.71 -3.92 -38.55
C LYS A 341 -34.72 -5.38 -38.97
N ALA A 342 -34.81 -6.29 -38.04
CA ALA A 342 -35.00 -7.72 -38.29
C ALA A 342 -36.41 -8.11 -37.85
N VAL A 343 -37.20 -8.53 -38.82
CA VAL A 343 -38.58 -9.00 -38.63
C VAL A 343 -38.55 -10.53 -38.59
N PRO A 344 -39.17 -11.17 -37.59
CA PRO A 344 -39.26 -12.63 -37.55
C PRO A 344 -39.90 -13.20 -38.82
N ASP A 345 -39.24 -14.18 -39.46
CA ASP A 345 -39.69 -14.88 -40.62
C ASP A 345 -39.16 -16.32 -40.62
N GLU A 346 -40.01 -17.26 -40.30
CA GLU A 346 -39.65 -18.68 -40.19
C GLU A 346 -39.09 -19.29 -41.48
N LYS A 347 -39.38 -18.66 -42.67
CA LYS A 347 -38.90 -19.11 -43.96
C LYS A 347 -37.53 -18.57 -44.35
N ALA A 348 -37.07 -17.54 -43.64
CA ALA A 348 -35.77 -16.95 -43.89
C ALA A 348 -34.67 -17.73 -43.18
N ALA A 349 -33.48 -17.75 -43.76
CA ALA A 349 -32.29 -18.28 -43.10
C ALA A 349 -32.06 -17.50 -41.80
N GLY A 350 -31.69 -18.19 -40.72
CA GLY A 350 -31.57 -17.56 -39.40
C GLY A 350 -32.88 -17.15 -38.72
N GLY A 351 -34.07 -17.27 -39.43
CA GLY A 351 -35.40 -16.97 -38.88
C GLY A 351 -35.79 -15.49 -38.90
N PHE A 352 -35.10 -14.65 -39.66
CA PHE A 352 -35.36 -13.22 -39.74
C PHE A 352 -35.16 -12.66 -41.12
N ARG A 353 -35.99 -11.64 -41.47
CA ARG A 353 -35.85 -10.82 -42.66
C ARG A 353 -35.37 -9.44 -42.26
N PHE A 354 -34.31 -8.96 -42.93
CA PHE A 354 -33.66 -7.69 -42.59
C PHE A 354 -34.13 -6.58 -43.53
N LYS A 355 -34.35 -5.37 -42.91
CA LYS A 355 -34.59 -4.12 -43.64
C LYS A 355 -33.63 -3.07 -43.08
N ARG A 356 -32.87 -2.43 -43.99
CA ARG A 356 -31.86 -1.44 -43.63
C ARG A 356 -32.34 -0.03 -43.91
N TYR A 357 -32.07 0.88 -43.04
CA TYR A 357 -32.34 2.30 -43.14
C TYR A 357 -31.05 3.07 -43.11
N LEU A 358 -30.74 3.76 -44.22
CA LEU A 358 -29.52 4.50 -44.44
C LEU A 358 -29.77 6.00 -44.52
N HIS A 359 -28.79 6.80 -44.13
CA HIS A 359 -28.83 8.24 -44.37
C HIS A 359 -28.78 8.55 -45.87
N ASN A 360 -29.66 9.46 -46.30
CA ASN A 360 -29.70 9.94 -47.67
C ASN A 360 -29.73 11.48 -47.67
N LEU A 361 -28.65 12.10 -48.15
CA LEU A 361 -28.52 13.56 -48.20
C LEU A 361 -29.65 14.27 -48.98
N SER A 362 -30.30 13.57 -49.96
CA SER A 362 -31.41 14.09 -50.74
C SER A 362 -32.78 13.87 -50.12
N ASP A 363 -32.88 13.14 -49.02
CA ASP A 363 -34.09 12.83 -48.30
C ASP A 363 -33.97 13.18 -46.82
N LEU A 364 -34.49 14.35 -46.42
CA LEU A 364 -34.46 14.83 -45.06
C LEU A 364 -35.27 13.96 -44.09
N SER A 365 -36.14 13.06 -44.63
CA SER A 365 -36.89 12.10 -43.81
C SER A 365 -36.14 10.82 -43.55
N SER A 366 -34.96 10.67 -44.11
CA SER A 366 -34.06 9.57 -43.81
C SER A 366 -33.40 9.75 -42.41
N ILE A 367 -32.79 8.68 -41.87
CA ILE A 367 -32.00 8.77 -40.64
C ILE A 367 -30.88 9.81 -40.80
N SER A 368 -30.55 10.52 -39.74
CA SER A 368 -29.63 11.66 -39.78
C SER A 368 -28.15 11.32 -39.94
N GLY A 369 -27.76 10.04 -39.79
CA GLY A 369 -26.39 9.52 -39.93
C GLY A 369 -26.40 8.00 -40.06
N ASN A 370 -25.30 7.43 -40.62
CA ASN A 370 -25.13 5.98 -40.73
C ASN A 370 -24.43 5.34 -39.51
N ASP A 371 -23.78 6.12 -38.70
CA ASP A 371 -23.18 5.65 -37.46
C ASP A 371 -24.23 5.70 -36.35
N VAL A 372 -25.03 4.63 -36.22
CA VAL A 372 -26.06 4.50 -35.19
C VAL A 372 -25.46 3.81 -33.97
N TYR A 373 -25.52 4.51 -32.84
CA TYR A 373 -24.96 4.01 -31.60
C TYR A 373 -25.98 3.34 -30.71
N PHE A 374 -27.23 3.83 -30.76
CA PHE A 374 -28.23 3.45 -29.78
C PHE A 374 -29.66 3.53 -30.35
N THR A 375 -30.53 2.63 -29.90
CA THR A 375 -31.96 2.61 -30.23
C THR A 375 -32.73 2.33 -28.93
N TYR A 376 -33.76 3.15 -28.65
CA TYR A 376 -34.55 3.05 -27.45
C TYR A 376 -36.03 3.14 -27.74
N GLN A 377 -36.85 2.27 -27.15
CA GLN A 377 -38.29 2.35 -27.20
C GLN A 377 -38.79 2.97 -25.85
N ASP A 378 -39.46 4.14 -25.97
CA ASP A 378 -40.04 4.83 -24.82
C ASP A 378 -41.31 4.15 -24.30
N GLU A 379 -41.84 4.60 -23.16
CA GLU A 379 -43.07 4.07 -22.57
C GLU A 379 -44.28 4.25 -23.49
N LYS A 380 -44.27 5.26 -24.36
CA LYS A 380 -45.31 5.52 -25.39
C LYS A 380 -45.10 4.67 -26.66
N LYS A 381 -44.19 3.72 -26.62
CA LYS A 381 -43.84 2.79 -27.71
C LYS A 381 -43.23 3.46 -28.94
N ARG A 382 -42.74 4.69 -28.82
CA ARG A 382 -42.01 5.35 -29.91
C ARG A 382 -40.55 4.89 -29.89
N ILE A 383 -39.96 4.84 -31.05
CA ILE A 383 -38.55 4.38 -31.20
C ILE A 383 -37.68 5.60 -31.45
N TRP A 384 -36.73 5.79 -30.58
CA TRP A 384 -35.68 6.81 -30.64
C TRP A 384 -34.38 6.18 -31.13
N VAL A 385 -33.65 6.91 -31.96
CA VAL A 385 -32.40 6.44 -32.57
C VAL A 385 -31.33 7.51 -32.39
N GLY A 386 -30.24 7.16 -31.72
CA GLY A 386 -29.08 8.02 -31.52
C GLY A 386 -28.00 7.74 -32.53
N THR A 387 -27.50 8.80 -33.17
CA THR A 387 -26.38 8.71 -34.13
C THR A 387 -25.16 9.46 -33.60
N LEU A 388 -23.97 9.10 -34.09
CA LEU A 388 -22.71 9.70 -33.67
C LEU A 388 -22.55 11.13 -34.20
N ASP A 389 -23.04 11.42 -35.41
CA ASP A 389 -22.81 12.68 -36.10
C ASP A 389 -24.07 13.45 -36.45
N GLY A 390 -25.22 12.77 -36.34
CA GLY A 390 -26.50 13.30 -36.75
C GLY A 390 -27.44 13.71 -35.63
N GLY A 391 -27.12 13.37 -34.38
CA GLY A 391 -27.97 13.63 -33.22
C GLY A 391 -29.06 12.58 -33.04
N LEU A 392 -30.15 12.97 -32.41
CA LEU A 392 -31.30 12.13 -32.12
C LEU A 392 -32.28 12.08 -33.27
N ASN A 393 -32.90 10.94 -33.49
CA ASN A 393 -33.97 10.71 -34.46
C ASN A 393 -35.15 10.05 -33.76
N LEU A 394 -36.37 10.42 -34.16
CA LEU A 394 -37.59 9.74 -33.80
C LEU A 394 -38.10 8.99 -35.03
N LEU A 395 -38.24 7.69 -34.90
CA LEU A 395 -38.80 6.85 -35.99
C LEU A 395 -40.31 7.02 -36.03
N CYS A 396 -40.86 7.29 -37.22
CA CYS A 396 -42.26 7.36 -37.55
C CYS A 396 -42.62 6.29 -38.58
N GLU A 397 -43.60 5.46 -38.30
CA GLU A 397 -44.08 4.42 -39.23
C GLU A 397 -45.52 4.74 -39.66
N GLU A 398 -45.74 5.11 -40.93
CA GLU A 398 -47.05 5.40 -41.51
C GLU A 398 -47.25 4.51 -42.74
N ASN A 399 -48.36 3.77 -42.80
CA ASN A 399 -48.73 2.88 -43.92
C ASN A 399 -47.63 1.86 -44.32
N GLY A 400 -46.74 1.47 -43.39
CA GLY A 400 -45.61 0.57 -43.63
C GLY A 400 -44.33 1.25 -44.14
N GLU A 401 -44.40 2.57 -44.37
CA GLU A 401 -43.18 3.38 -44.63
C GLU A 401 -42.61 3.93 -43.34
N VAL A 402 -41.30 3.79 -43.20
CA VAL A 402 -40.58 4.32 -42.04
C VAL A 402 -39.84 5.59 -42.45
N THR A 403 -40.10 6.66 -41.74
CA THR A 403 -39.44 7.95 -41.88
C THR A 403 -38.87 8.37 -40.53
N PHE A 404 -37.95 9.32 -40.53
CA PHE A 404 -37.28 9.81 -39.28
C PHE A 404 -37.52 11.33 -39.11
N LYS A 405 -37.91 11.71 -37.92
CA LYS A 405 -37.88 13.10 -37.47
C LYS A 405 -36.63 13.39 -36.74
N ASN A 406 -35.88 14.40 -37.17
CA ASN A 406 -34.58 14.76 -36.62
C ASN A 406 -34.35 16.29 -36.69
N LYS A 407 -33.14 16.75 -36.42
CA LYS A 407 -32.75 18.16 -36.48
C LYS A 407 -32.99 18.84 -37.86
N TYR A 408 -33.08 18.07 -38.93
CA TYR A 408 -33.25 18.62 -40.29
C TYR A 408 -34.71 18.84 -40.66
N ASN A 409 -35.67 18.09 -40.07
CA ASN A 409 -37.05 18.08 -40.52
C ASN A 409 -38.07 18.06 -39.36
N GLY A 410 -37.69 18.14 -38.08
CA GLY A 410 -38.56 18.00 -36.94
C GLY A 410 -38.13 18.77 -35.69
N PHE A 411 -36.94 18.56 -35.21
CA PHE A 411 -36.49 19.11 -33.95
C PHE A 411 -35.92 20.53 -34.10
N LYS A 412 -36.75 21.56 -33.95
CA LYS A 412 -36.36 22.95 -34.18
C LYS A 412 -35.35 23.46 -33.18
N ASN A 413 -35.42 23.01 -31.93
CA ASN A 413 -34.58 23.45 -30.82
C ASN A 413 -33.45 22.45 -30.49
N TYR A 414 -33.12 21.53 -31.40
CA TYR A 414 -32.04 20.57 -31.14
C TYR A 414 -30.70 21.29 -31.00
N PRO A 415 -29.88 21.01 -29.95
CA PRO A 415 -28.58 21.64 -29.78
C PRO A 415 -27.58 21.14 -30.83
N THR A 416 -27.17 22.05 -31.72
CA THR A 416 -26.19 21.75 -32.80
C THR A 416 -24.78 22.25 -32.50
N TYR A 417 -24.53 22.72 -31.29
CA TYR A 417 -23.23 23.15 -30.79
C TYR A 417 -22.58 22.04 -29.94
N GLY A 418 -21.28 22.07 -29.82
CA GLY A 418 -20.52 21.06 -29.08
C GLY A 418 -20.70 19.66 -29.68
N LEU A 419 -20.58 18.64 -28.85
CA LEU A 419 -20.72 17.22 -29.22
C LEU A 419 -22.08 16.62 -28.83
N TYR A 420 -23.13 17.46 -28.63
CA TYR A 420 -24.49 16.98 -28.35
C TYR A 420 -25.14 16.22 -29.52
N MET A 421 -24.52 16.30 -30.67
CA MET A 421 -24.93 15.52 -31.86
C MET A 421 -24.37 14.08 -31.80
N GLU A 422 -23.52 13.77 -30.90
CA GLU A 422 -22.90 12.46 -30.70
C GLU A 422 -23.63 11.74 -29.57
N VAL A 423 -24.76 11.10 -29.91
CA VAL A 423 -25.65 10.45 -28.94
C VAL A 423 -25.21 9.03 -28.69
N ARG A 424 -24.90 8.69 -27.43
CA ARG A 424 -24.42 7.38 -27.02
C ARG A 424 -25.51 6.47 -26.42
N ASN A 425 -26.41 7.04 -25.60
CA ASN A 425 -27.45 6.28 -24.91
C ASN A 425 -28.60 7.17 -24.49
N MET A 426 -29.71 6.55 -24.06
CA MET A 426 -30.91 7.24 -23.63
C MET A 426 -31.72 6.37 -22.67
N ILE A 427 -32.34 7.00 -21.68
CA ILE A 427 -33.28 6.37 -20.75
C ILE A 427 -34.44 7.32 -20.43
N GLU A 428 -35.59 6.76 -20.03
CA GLU A 428 -36.76 7.51 -19.54
C GLU A 428 -36.87 7.33 -18.02
N ASP A 429 -37.05 8.45 -17.31
CA ASP A 429 -37.32 8.40 -15.88
C ASP A 429 -38.84 8.17 -15.62
N ASN A 430 -39.21 8.04 -14.33
CA ASN A 430 -40.61 7.80 -13.96
C ASN A 430 -41.50 9.03 -14.13
N ASP A 431 -40.92 10.22 -14.25
CA ASP A 431 -41.61 11.48 -14.46
C ASP A 431 -41.82 11.76 -15.96
N GLY A 432 -41.43 10.82 -16.82
CA GLY A 432 -41.54 10.94 -18.27
C GLY A 432 -40.55 11.96 -18.87
N ARG A 433 -39.40 12.19 -18.22
CA ARG A 433 -38.29 12.95 -18.76
C ARG A 433 -37.32 11.99 -19.43
N MET A 434 -36.97 12.30 -20.64
CA MET A 434 -35.95 11.59 -21.41
C MET A 434 -34.57 12.14 -21.06
N TRP A 435 -33.65 11.27 -20.66
CA TRP A 435 -32.27 11.58 -20.41
C TRP A 435 -31.38 11.01 -21.51
N VAL A 436 -30.56 11.83 -22.11
CA VAL A 436 -29.73 11.48 -23.26
C VAL A 436 -28.28 11.72 -22.91
N GLY A 437 -27.46 10.67 -22.96
CA GLY A 437 -26.00 10.73 -22.80
C GLY A 437 -25.34 11.04 -24.14
N THR A 438 -24.47 12.04 -24.12
CA THR A 438 -23.72 12.49 -25.30
C THR A 438 -22.23 12.56 -25.00
N MET A 439 -21.41 12.80 -26.01
CA MET A 439 -20.00 13.04 -25.82
C MET A 439 -19.67 14.42 -25.23
N ASP A 440 -20.66 15.28 -25.00
CA ASP A 440 -20.55 16.63 -24.39
C ASP A 440 -21.43 16.75 -23.12
N GLY A 441 -21.66 15.63 -22.42
CA GLY A 441 -22.47 15.58 -21.21
C GLY A 441 -23.89 15.09 -21.42
N LEU A 442 -24.81 15.56 -20.56
CA LEU A 442 -26.21 15.17 -20.57
C LEU A 442 -27.08 16.17 -21.30
N MET A 443 -28.09 15.63 -21.95
CA MET A 443 -29.22 16.39 -22.49
C MET A 443 -30.53 15.77 -21.98
N SER A 444 -31.55 16.55 -21.76
CA SER A 444 -32.88 16.00 -21.44
C SER A 444 -34.03 16.76 -22.11
N PHE A 445 -35.20 16.12 -22.15
CA PHE A 445 -36.44 16.74 -22.57
C PHE A 445 -37.66 16.01 -21.98
N LYS A 446 -38.80 16.72 -21.82
CA LYS A 446 -40.05 16.10 -21.36
C LYS A 446 -40.66 15.28 -22.49
N ASN A 447 -41.02 14.03 -22.22
CA ASN A 447 -41.58 13.09 -23.21
C ASN A 447 -43.09 13.37 -23.50
N ASN A 448 -43.66 14.42 -22.90
CA ASN A 448 -45.05 14.85 -23.11
C ASN A 448 -45.11 16.07 -24.03
N PHE A 449 -44.93 15.85 -25.34
CA PHE A 449 -45.03 16.88 -26.37
C PHE A 449 -46.21 16.59 -27.33
N ALA A 450 -46.87 17.61 -27.80
CA ALA A 450 -47.95 17.50 -28.76
C ALA A 450 -47.44 17.35 -30.21
N SER A 451 -46.30 17.94 -30.53
CA SER A 451 -45.57 17.83 -31.81
C SER A 451 -44.07 17.79 -31.54
N VAL A 452 -43.34 17.09 -32.41
CA VAL A 452 -41.88 16.98 -32.34
C VAL A 452 -41.13 18.34 -32.41
N GLU A 453 -41.80 19.32 -33.04
CA GLU A 453 -41.27 20.69 -33.20
C GLU A 453 -41.26 21.45 -31.90
N GLN A 454 -42.07 21.00 -30.88
CA GLN A 454 -42.21 21.62 -29.57
C GLN A 454 -41.33 20.98 -28.51
N ILE A 455 -40.49 20.00 -28.89
CA ILE A 455 -39.53 19.40 -27.93
C ILE A 455 -38.55 20.48 -27.54
N ASP A 456 -38.47 20.73 -26.25
CA ASP A 456 -37.49 21.62 -25.62
C ASP A 456 -36.33 20.78 -25.08
N PHE A 457 -35.15 20.90 -25.73
CA PHE A 457 -33.95 20.17 -25.37
C PHE A 457 -33.13 21.00 -24.40
N GLU A 458 -33.03 20.54 -23.18
CA GLU A 458 -32.19 21.11 -22.14
C GLU A 458 -30.83 20.47 -22.14
N THR A 459 -29.75 21.26 -22.14
CA THR A 459 -28.36 20.78 -22.10
C THR A 459 -27.69 21.14 -20.78
N TYR A 460 -26.92 20.23 -20.23
CA TYR A 460 -26.28 20.40 -18.95
C TYR A 460 -24.77 20.38 -19.12
N ARG A 461 -24.15 21.56 -19.06
CA ARG A 461 -22.71 21.77 -18.98
C ARG A 461 -22.30 22.18 -17.59
N GLY A 462 -21.28 21.58 -17.06
CA GLY A 462 -20.70 21.98 -15.78
C GLY A 462 -19.94 23.30 -15.86
N SER A 463 -20.26 24.23 -14.97
CA SER A 463 -19.55 25.52 -14.88
C SER A 463 -18.44 25.57 -13.82
N ASN A 464 -18.20 24.51 -13.06
CA ASN A 464 -17.17 24.44 -12.01
C ASN A 464 -16.55 23.04 -11.91
N ARG A 465 -15.29 22.98 -11.53
CA ARG A 465 -14.34 21.85 -11.45
C ARG A 465 -14.82 20.49 -10.85
N VAL A 466 -16.10 20.32 -10.59
CA VAL A 466 -16.70 19.12 -9.96
C VAL A 466 -17.95 18.66 -10.70
N ASN A 467 -18.34 19.30 -11.83
CA ASN A 467 -19.55 18.93 -12.55
C ASN A 467 -19.18 18.08 -13.79
N TYR A 468 -19.51 16.83 -13.71
CA TYR A 468 -19.36 15.76 -14.68
C TYR A 468 -20.13 15.96 -15.99
N ALA A 469 -20.82 17.12 -16.17
CA ALA A 469 -21.62 17.39 -17.33
C ALA A 469 -20.83 17.80 -18.59
N ASP A 470 -19.53 18.04 -18.50
CA ASP A 470 -18.64 18.42 -19.60
C ASP A 470 -17.87 17.22 -20.19
N SER A 471 -18.22 16.01 -19.82
CA SER A 471 -17.46 14.81 -20.17
C SER A 471 -18.33 13.80 -20.88
N ASP A 472 -17.70 12.94 -21.65
CA ASP A 472 -18.29 11.87 -22.43
C ASP A 472 -19.07 10.89 -21.54
N VAL A 473 -20.37 10.74 -21.78
CA VAL A 473 -21.26 9.87 -21.00
C VAL A 473 -21.27 8.48 -21.64
N TYR A 474 -20.60 7.53 -21.01
CA TYR A 474 -20.48 6.17 -21.53
C TYR A 474 -21.74 5.33 -21.32
N ALA A 475 -22.37 5.43 -20.15
CA ALA A 475 -23.61 4.70 -19.86
C ALA A 475 -24.57 5.51 -18.99
N LEU A 476 -25.85 5.32 -19.23
CA LEU A 476 -26.96 5.72 -18.35
C LEU A 476 -27.67 4.46 -17.88
N TYR A 477 -28.00 4.43 -16.60
CA TYR A 477 -28.68 3.30 -16.01
C TYR A 477 -29.78 3.77 -15.05
N LYS A 478 -30.96 3.17 -15.17
CA LYS A 478 -32.06 3.34 -14.21
C LYS A 478 -32.19 2.08 -13.39
N ASP A 479 -31.94 2.18 -12.09
CA ASP A 479 -32.02 1.05 -11.18
C ASP A 479 -33.48 0.69 -10.82
N GLU A 480 -33.66 -0.41 -10.08
CA GLU A 480 -34.99 -0.88 -9.66
C GLU A 480 -35.76 0.14 -8.80
N PHE A 481 -35.04 1.06 -8.13
CA PHE A 481 -35.65 2.18 -7.37
C PHE A 481 -35.88 3.42 -8.24
N SER A 482 -35.73 3.29 -9.55
CA SER A 482 -35.85 4.40 -10.52
C SER A 482 -34.83 5.50 -10.35
N GLN A 483 -33.75 5.23 -9.65
CA GLN A 483 -32.65 6.16 -9.52
C GLN A 483 -31.79 6.12 -10.79
N ILE A 484 -31.43 7.30 -11.28
CA ILE A 484 -30.57 7.43 -12.47
C ILE A 484 -29.12 7.47 -12.05
N TRP A 485 -28.33 6.62 -12.71
CA TRP A 485 -26.89 6.54 -12.60
C TRP A 485 -26.23 6.91 -13.92
N VAL A 486 -25.13 7.65 -13.84
CA VAL A 486 -24.41 8.17 -15.00
C VAL A 486 -22.96 7.73 -14.90
N CYS A 487 -22.45 7.05 -15.91
CA CYS A 487 -21.04 6.68 -16.03
C CYS A 487 -20.37 7.65 -17.01
N VAL A 488 -19.36 8.37 -16.51
CA VAL A 488 -18.69 9.43 -17.24
C VAL A 488 -17.21 9.11 -17.40
N PHE A 489 -16.64 9.38 -18.55
CA PHE A 489 -15.21 9.16 -18.80
C PHE A 489 -14.34 9.96 -17.80
N GLY A 490 -13.56 9.25 -16.99
CA GLY A 490 -12.72 9.86 -15.96
C GLY A 490 -13.48 10.50 -14.79
N GLY A 491 -14.82 10.33 -14.72
CA GLY A 491 -15.66 10.88 -13.67
C GLY A 491 -16.27 9.84 -12.74
N GLY A 492 -15.94 8.57 -12.92
CA GLY A 492 -16.46 7.47 -12.10
C GLY A 492 -17.95 7.21 -12.29
N LEU A 493 -18.61 6.82 -11.21
CA LEU A 493 -20.05 6.58 -11.13
C LEU A 493 -20.73 7.77 -10.47
N SER A 494 -21.73 8.35 -11.11
CA SER A 494 -22.49 9.48 -10.58
C SER A 494 -23.97 9.15 -10.42
N LYS A 495 -24.51 9.40 -9.23
CA LYS A 495 -25.92 9.29 -8.92
C LYS A 495 -26.58 10.64 -9.13
N LEU A 496 -27.63 10.73 -9.96
CA LEU A 496 -28.44 11.92 -10.09
C LEU A 496 -29.26 12.12 -8.79
N SER A 497 -28.90 13.13 -8.01
CA SER A 497 -29.48 13.40 -6.69
C SER A 497 -30.68 14.37 -6.75
N GLY A 498 -30.75 15.19 -7.79
CA GLY A 498 -31.86 16.12 -7.98
C GLY A 498 -31.76 16.90 -9.27
N TYR A 499 -32.94 17.35 -9.72
CA TYR A 499 -33.12 18.29 -10.81
C TYR A 499 -33.95 19.47 -10.28
N ASP A 500 -33.41 20.66 -10.42
CA ASP A 500 -34.10 21.90 -10.06
C ASP A 500 -34.78 22.48 -11.31
N GLU A 501 -36.12 22.42 -11.36
CA GLU A 501 -36.92 22.90 -12.51
C GLU A 501 -36.84 24.41 -12.72
N GLU A 502 -36.58 25.23 -11.67
CA GLU A 502 -36.53 26.69 -11.81
C GLU A 502 -35.16 27.14 -12.35
N THR A 503 -34.08 26.50 -11.91
CA THR A 503 -32.71 26.87 -12.29
C THR A 503 -32.12 26.01 -13.40
N HIS A 504 -32.82 24.95 -13.82
CA HIS A 504 -32.36 23.94 -14.77
C HIS A 504 -30.98 23.33 -14.38
N LYS A 505 -30.75 23.12 -13.08
CA LYS A 505 -29.48 22.57 -12.57
C LYS A 505 -29.63 21.15 -12.10
N LEU A 506 -28.62 20.35 -12.39
CA LEU A 506 -28.49 18.98 -11.90
C LEU A 506 -27.58 18.92 -10.67
N SER A 507 -27.96 18.08 -9.73
CA SER A 507 -27.13 17.73 -8.58
C SER A 507 -26.75 16.25 -8.66
N PHE A 508 -25.46 15.96 -8.47
CA PHE A 508 -24.92 14.61 -8.50
C PHE A 508 -24.20 14.27 -7.20
N LYS A 509 -24.25 13.01 -6.81
CA LYS A 509 -23.33 12.41 -5.86
C LYS A 509 -22.46 11.42 -6.63
N SER A 510 -21.16 11.71 -6.69
CA SER A 510 -20.20 10.95 -7.49
C SER A 510 -19.33 10.08 -6.61
N TYR A 511 -18.87 8.99 -7.18
CA TYR A 511 -18.03 8.00 -6.57
C TYR A 511 -16.87 7.66 -7.54
N GLY A 512 -15.65 7.81 -7.06
CA GLY A 512 -14.43 7.61 -7.82
C GLY A 512 -13.45 6.63 -7.15
N TRP A 513 -12.23 6.64 -7.62
CA TRP A 513 -11.16 5.84 -7.03
C TRP A 513 -10.89 6.20 -5.55
N GLU A 514 -11.12 7.46 -5.16
CA GLU A 514 -11.02 7.90 -3.77
C GLU A 514 -12.10 7.28 -2.86
N ASP A 515 -13.24 6.91 -3.45
CA ASP A 515 -14.34 6.22 -2.77
C ASP A 515 -14.23 4.69 -2.85
N GLY A 516 -13.14 4.17 -3.47
CA GLY A 516 -12.83 2.76 -3.54
C GLY A 516 -13.05 2.10 -4.90
N LEU A 517 -13.49 2.78 -5.95
CA LEU A 517 -13.53 2.21 -7.30
C LEU A 517 -12.11 1.90 -7.79
N ASN A 518 -11.96 0.81 -8.54
CA ASN A 518 -10.65 0.43 -9.07
C ASN A 518 -10.16 1.35 -10.21
N ASN A 519 -11.09 2.11 -10.84
CA ASN A 519 -10.78 3.09 -11.88
C ASN A 519 -11.95 4.06 -12.07
N ASP A 520 -11.65 5.32 -12.42
CA ASP A 520 -12.65 6.37 -12.69
C ASP A 520 -13.26 6.29 -14.10
N VAL A 521 -12.81 5.36 -14.95
CA VAL A 521 -13.40 5.10 -16.25
C VAL A 521 -14.34 3.90 -16.13
N VAL A 522 -15.63 4.18 -15.92
CA VAL A 522 -16.69 3.16 -15.87
C VAL A 522 -17.27 2.99 -17.27
N MET A 523 -17.06 1.82 -17.87
CA MET A 523 -17.45 1.49 -19.24
C MET A 523 -18.90 1.02 -19.35
N SER A 524 -19.36 0.20 -18.39
CA SER A 524 -20.69 -0.37 -18.35
C SER A 524 -21.17 -0.52 -16.91
N ILE A 525 -22.49 -0.50 -16.73
CA ILE A 525 -23.15 -0.64 -15.44
C ILE A 525 -24.34 -1.60 -15.59
N ILE A 526 -24.53 -2.46 -14.61
CA ILE A 526 -25.69 -3.36 -14.52
C ILE A 526 -26.00 -3.71 -13.08
N GLU A 527 -27.26 -3.97 -12.78
CA GLU A 527 -27.74 -4.33 -11.45
C GLU A 527 -28.02 -5.83 -11.36
N ASP A 528 -27.59 -6.49 -10.29
CA ASP A 528 -27.92 -7.87 -9.99
C ASP A 528 -29.29 -8.01 -9.28
N ASP A 529 -29.68 -9.25 -8.94
CA ASP A 529 -30.95 -9.53 -8.26
C ASP A 529 -30.94 -9.12 -6.78
N ASN A 530 -29.79 -8.84 -6.20
CA ASN A 530 -29.60 -8.38 -4.83
C ASN A 530 -29.52 -6.84 -4.72
N GLY A 531 -29.58 -6.15 -5.84
CA GLY A 531 -29.52 -4.69 -5.91
C GLY A 531 -28.12 -4.11 -5.85
N PHE A 532 -27.06 -4.90 -6.04
CA PHE A 532 -25.70 -4.39 -6.21
C PHE A 532 -25.50 -3.91 -7.64
N LEU A 533 -24.78 -2.79 -7.80
CA LEU A 533 -24.39 -2.28 -9.12
C LEU A 533 -23.01 -2.84 -9.49
N TRP A 534 -22.96 -3.54 -10.60
CA TRP A 534 -21.73 -4.07 -11.16
C TRP A 534 -21.20 -3.14 -12.24
N LEU A 535 -20.00 -2.66 -12.04
CA LEU A 535 -19.35 -1.62 -12.82
C LEU A 535 -18.16 -2.24 -13.56
N ALA A 536 -18.29 -2.39 -14.86
CA ALA A 536 -17.16 -2.75 -15.71
C ALA A 536 -16.29 -1.51 -15.90
N THR A 537 -15.04 -1.56 -15.49
CA THR A 537 -14.10 -0.45 -15.59
C THR A 537 -12.94 -0.80 -16.51
N GLU A 538 -12.14 0.19 -16.85
CA GLU A 538 -10.93 -0.02 -17.67
C GLU A 538 -9.88 -0.94 -16.95
N LYS A 539 -9.91 -1.05 -15.62
CA LYS A 539 -8.98 -1.87 -14.83
C LYS A 539 -9.59 -3.13 -14.21
N GLY A 540 -10.81 -3.50 -14.59
CA GLY A 540 -11.48 -4.69 -14.07
C GLY A 540 -12.92 -4.45 -13.69
N LEU A 541 -13.41 -5.16 -12.68
CA LEU A 541 -14.79 -5.16 -12.25
C LEU A 541 -14.92 -4.64 -10.83
N SER A 542 -15.86 -3.72 -10.59
CA SER A 542 -16.22 -3.23 -9.26
C SER A 542 -17.69 -3.55 -8.97
N CYS A 543 -17.98 -4.01 -7.76
CA CYS A 543 -19.33 -4.19 -7.24
C CYS A 543 -19.60 -3.08 -6.23
N PHE A 544 -20.63 -2.27 -6.46
CA PHE A 544 -21.01 -1.14 -5.64
C PHE A 544 -22.28 -1.44 -4.85
N ASP A 545 -22.20 -1.35 -3.53
CA ASP A 545 -23.37 -1.44 -2.65
C ASP A 545 -24.03 -0.08 -2.51
N ARG A 546 -25.24 0.08 -3.03
CA ARG A 546 -26.01 1.33 -2.96
C ARG A 546 -26.40 1.74 -1.54
N ALA A 547 -26.63 0.76 -0.66
CA ALA A 547 -27.10 1.00 0.69
C ALA A 547 -25.99 1.54 1.60
N THR A 548 -24.79 0.97 1.48
CA THR A 548 -23.64 1.33 2.32
C THR A 548 -22.65 2.27 1.62
N SER A 549 -22.76 2.44 0.31
CA SER A 549 -21.78 3.09 -0.58
C SER A 549 -20.40 2.43 -0.54
N GLN A 550 -20.33 1.14 -0.18
CA GLN A 550 -19.08 0.39 -0.19
C GLN A 550 -18.83 -0.19 -1.58
N VAL A 551 -17.55 -0.26 -1.93
CA VAL A 551 -17.09 -0.82 -3.20
C VAL A 551 -16.27 -2.06 -2.93
N ARG A 552 -16.52 -3.10 -3.73
CA ARG A 552 -15.69 -4.30 -3.79
C ARG A 552 -15.14 -4.48 -5.20
N ASN A 553 -13.82 -4.61 -5.30
CA ASN A 553 -13.14 -4.77 -6.56
C ASN A 553 -12.73 -6.22 -6.80
N TYR A 554 -12.82 -6.64 -8.06
CA TYR A 554 -12.41 -7.96 -8.52
C TYR A 554 -11.25 -7.82 -9.52
N ASP A 555 -10.16 -8.53 -9.24
CA ASP A 555 -8.96 -8.52 -10.07
C ASP A 555 -8.48 -9.95 -10.40
N LYS A 556 -7.30 -10.08 -10.97
CA LYS A 556 -6.68 -11.36 -11.33
C LYS A 556 -6.57 -12.35 -10.14
N TYR A 557 -6.53 -11.87 -8.92
CA TYR A 557 -6.43 -12.71 -7.72
C TYR A 557 -7.78 -13.29 -7.30
N ASP A 558 -8.89 -12.69 -7.75
CA ASP A 558 -10.23 -13.27 -7.62
C ASP A 558 -10.59 -14.18 -8.81
N GLY A 559 -9.65 -14.46 -9.70
CA GLY A 559 -9.88 -15.22 -10.93
C GLY A 559 -10.49 -14.39 -12.06
N PHE A 560 -10.46 -13.06 -11.94
CA PHE A 560 -10.88 -12.17 -13.01
C PHE A 560 -9.87 -12.24 -14.17
N PRO A 561 -10.30 -12.58 -15.41
CA PRO A 561 -9.38 -12.72 -16.52
C PRO A 561 -8.82 -11.36 -16.99
N PRO A 562 -7.65 -11.34 -17.63
CA PRO A 562 -7.08 -10.13 -18.20
C PRO A 562 -7.82 -9.73 -19.48
N VAL A 563 -8.96 -9.04 -19.34
CA VAL A 563 -9.82 -8.62 -20.45
C VAL A 563 -9.95 -7.10 -20.46
N VAL A 564 -10.20 -6.54 -21.66
CA VAL A 564 -10.50 -5.12 -21.84
C VAL A 564 -11.99 -4.96 -22.06
N MET A 565 -12.68 -4.30 -21.13
CA MET A 565 -14.11 -4.10 -21.19
C MET A 565 -14.52 -3.19 -22.35
N GLU A 566 -15.74 -3.38 -22.83
CA GLU A 566 -16.34 -2.54 -23.86
C GLU A 566 -17.42 -1.64 -23.28
N GLU A 567 -17.64 -0.49 -23.92
CA GLU A 567 -18.58 0.53 -23.48
C GLU A 567 -20.04 0.06 -23.60
N ASN A 568 -20.84 0.38 -22.60
CA ASN A 568 -22.30 0.16 -22.55
C ASN A 568 -22.72 -1.25 -22.99
N THR A 569 -21.94 -2.26 -22.62
CA THR A 569 -22.11 -3.65 -23.05
C THR A 569 -22.24 -4.55 -21.84
N ALA A 570 -23.43 -4.57 -21.25
CA ALA A 570 -23.80 -5.38 -20.10
C ALA A 570 -25.18 -5.98 -20.28
N LEU A 571 -25.39 -7.20 -19.84
CA LEU A 571 -26.65 -7.93 -19.91
C LEU A 571 -26.84 -8.74 -18.62
N LYS A 572 -28.00 -8.62 -17.99
CA LYS A 572 -28.49 -9.57 -17.00
C LYS A 572 -29.41 -10.54 -17.69
N THR A 573 -29.08 -11.82 -17.65
CA THR A 573 -29.90 -12.87 -18.24
C THR A 573 -31.13 -13.16 -17.38
N LEU A 574 -32.14 -13.82 -17.96
CA LEU A 574 -33.34 -14.23 -17.23
C LEU A 574 -33.04 -15.18 -16.05
N ASP A 575 -31.87 -15.82 -16.04
CA ASP A 575 -31.42 -16.72 -15.00
C ASP A 575 -30.54 -16.00 -13.94
N GLY A 576 -30.42 -14.68 -14.02
CA GLY A 576 -29.66 -13.84 -13.07
C GLY A 576 -28.13 -13.83 -13.30
N GLU A 577 -27.64 -14.47 -14.36
CA GLU A 577 -26.24 -14.34 -14.77
C GLU A 577 -25.96 -12.96 -15.35
N LEU A 578 -24.79 -12.42 -15.05
CA LEU A 578 -24.29 -11.18 -15.64
C LEU A 578 -23.29 -11.49 -16.77
N TRP A 579 -23.55 -10.88 -17.92
CA TRP A 579 -22.76 -10.99 -19.13
C TRP A 579 -22.20 -9.62 -19.48
N LEU A 580 -20.89 -9.50 -19.61
CA LEU A 580 -20.19 -8.25 -19.94
C LEU A 580 -19.40 -8.42 -21.24
N GLY A 581 -19.55 -7.48 -22.16
CA GLY A 581 -18.78 -7.48 -23.39
C GLY A 581 -17.35 -6.99 -23.16
N CYS A 582 -16.40 -7.70 -23.74
CA CYS A 582 -14.99 -7.33 -23.74
C CYS A 582 -14.36 -7.56 -25.12
N LYS A 583 -13.13 -7.08 -25.31
CA LYS A 583 -12.40 -7.26 -26.59
C LYS A 583 -12.12 -8.72 -26.89
N GLU A 584 -11.96 -9.53 -25.86
CA GLU A 584 -11.60 -10.95 -25.95
C GLU A 584 -12.82 -11.86 -26.12
N GLY A 585 -14.04 -11.32 -25.94
CA GLY A 585 -15.28 -12.08 -26.01
C GLY A 585 -16.34 -11.61 -25.04
N ILE A 586 -16.98 -12.54 -24.34
CA ILE A 586 -18.01 -12.26 -23.33
C ILE A 586 -17.54 -12.80 -21.98
N LEU A 587 -17.47 -11.93 -21.00
CA LEU A 587 -17.24 -12.34 -19.61
C LEU A 587 -18.58 -12.65 -18.96
N THR A 588 -18.73 -13.85 -18.40
CA THR A 588 -19.95 -14.28 -17.70
C THR A 588 -19.67 -14.72 -16.28
N PHE A 589 -20.59 -14.41 -15.38
CA PHE A 589 -20.53 -14.85 -13.99
C PHE A 589 -21.91 -14.77 -13.31
N SER A 590 -22.10 -15.55 -12.26
CA SER A 590 -23.27 -15.49 -11.40
C SER A 590 -22.91 -14.75 -10.11
N PRO A 591 -23.47 -13.57 -9.81
CA PRO A 591 -23.15 -12.81 -8.59
C PRO A 591 -23.29 -13.62 -7.29
N ASP A 592 -24.34 -14.43 -7.19
CA ASP A 592 -24.61 -15.25 -6.00
C ASP A 592 -23.60 -16.38 -5.77
N LYS A 593 -22.85 -16.78 -6.80
CA LYS A 593 -21.84 -17.83 -6.74
C LYS A 593 -20.44 -17.28 -6.53
N LEU A 594 -20.28 -15.96 -6.51
CA LEU A 594 -18.99 -15.35 -6.25
C LEU A 594 -18.62 -15.50 -4.79
N GLU A 595 -17.74 -16.42 -4.51
CA GLU A 595 -17.20 -16.61 -3.16
C GLU A 595 -16.13 -15.57 -2.87
N THR A 596 -16.23 -14.98 -1.71
CA THR A 596 -15.12 -14.22 -1.15
C THR A 596 -14.13 -15.22 -0.60
N GLN A 597 -12.96 -15.32 -1.19
CA GLN A 597 -11.88 -16.04 -0.52
C GLN A 597 -11.52 -15.25 0.74
N ARG A 598 -11.89 -15.80 1.90
CA ARG A 598 -11.45 -15.29 3.20
C ARG A 598 -10.12 -15.97 3.49
N PHE A 599 -9.09 -15.18 3.57
CA PHE A 599 -7.77 -15.65 4.00
C PHE A 599 -7.55 -15.18 5.43
N ASP A 600 -7.32 -16.10 6.34
CA ASP A 600 -6.88 -15.79 7.69
C ASP A 600 -5.39 -15.46 7.64
N TYR A 601 -5.05 -14.17 7.70
CA TYR A 601 -3.66 -13.75 7.73
C TYR A 601 -3.13 -13.74 9.15
N ASN A 602 -1.97 -14.36 9.37
CA ASN A 602 -1.22 -14.14 10.58
C ASN A 602 -0.23 -12.99 10.38
N THR A 603 -0.35 -11.95 11.18
CA THR A 603 0.58 -10.83 11.20
C THR A 603 1.78 -11.18 12.08
N PHE A 604 2.99 -11.04 11.55
CA PHE A 604 4.23 -11.32 12.26
C PHE A 604 5.12 -10.09 12.32
N ILE A 605 5.89 -9.97 13.41
CA ILE A 605 7.04 -9.07 13.46
C ILE A 605 8.22 -9.92 12.98
N VAL A 606 8.79 -9.57 11.84
CA VAL A 606 9.81 -10.38 11.15
C VAL A 606 11.22 -9.84 11.33
N GLY A 607 11.36 -8.57 11.71
CA GLY A 607 12.65 -7.93 11.92
C GLY A 607 12.61 -6.89 13.04
N CYS A 608 13.74 -6.70 13.69
CA CYS A 608 13.97 -5.63 14.63
C CYS A 608 15.39 -5.12 14.48
N GLN A 609 15.52 -3.82 14.29
CA GLN A 609 16.81 -3.15 14.25
C GLN A 609 16.88 -2.15 15.42
N ILE A 610 18.03 -2.08 16.09
CA ILE A 610 18.29 -1.15 17.16
C ILE A 610 19.48 -0.29 16.74
N SER A 611 19.27 1.02 16.66
CA SER A 611 20.27 1.97 16.14
C SER A 611 20.83 1.55 14.78
N ASN A 612 19.96 1.11 13.85
CA ASN A 612 20.27 0.59 12.50
C ASN A 612 21.14 -0.67 12.49
N ARG A 613 21.20 -1.42 13.59
CA ARG A 613 21.82 -2.74 13.64
C ARG A 613 20.77 -3.79 13.91
N ASP A 614 20.86 -4.91 13.20
CA ASP A 614 19.98 -6.03 13.44
C ASP A 614 20.09 -6.50 14.90
N ILE A 615 18.96 -6.79 15.54
CA ILE A 615 18.90 -7.24 16.94
C ILE A 615 19.73 -8.51 17.18
N ARG A 616 19.88 -9.37 16.18
CA ARG A 616 20.70 -10.59 16.19
C ARG A 616 22.22 -10.32 16.27
N SER A 617 22.66 -9.12 15.92
CA SER A 617 24.08 -8.73 15.99
C SER A 617 24.60 -8.48 17.40
N TYR A 618 23.70 -8.47 18.41
CA TYR A 618 24.04 -8.27 19.82
C TYR A 618 24.39 -9.60 20.52
N THR A 619 25.48 -10.23 20.09
CA THR A 619 25.90 -11.59 20.54
C THR A 619 26.44 -11.60 21.98
N ASP A 620 27.12 -10.55 22.42
CA ASP A 620 27.73 -10.48 23.77
C ASP A 620 26.69 -10.28 24.88
N HIS A 621 25.60 -9.57 24.57
CA HIS A 621 24.46 -9.39 25.45
C HIS A 621 23.18 -9.51 24.62
N PRO A 622 22.68 -10.73 24.39
CA PRO A 622 21.50 -10.94 23.56
C PRO A 622 20.29 -10.23 24.20
N ILE A 623 19.61 -9.47 23.35
CA ILE A 623 18.40 -8.72 23.75
C ILE A 623 17.18 -9.63 23.72
N ILE A 624 17.24 -10.64 22.87
CA ILE A 624 16.22 -11.68 22.70
C ILE A 624 16.87 -13.06 22.85
N ASP A 625 16.13 -14.00 23.38
CA ASP A 625 16.54 -15.41 23.58
C ASP A 625 16.02 -16.34 22.48
N ARG A 626 15.08 -15.86 21.66
CA ARG A 626 14.47 -16.56 20.52
C ARG A 626 14.18 -15.57 19.38
N SER A 627 13.79 -16.07 18.21
CA SER A 627 13.47 -15.22 17.07
C SER A 627 12.44 -14.13 17.44
N ILE A 628 12.63 -12.93 16.91
CA ILE A 628 11.71 -11.80 17.12
C ILE A 628 10.26 -12.12 16.77
N THR A 629 10.05 -13.00 15.79
CA THR A 629 8.73 -13.48 15.35
C THR A 629 7.93 -14.13 16.48
N TYR A 630 8.61 -14.83 17.40
CA TYR A 630 8.03 -15.53 18.54
C TYR A 630 8.26 -14.82 19.88
N THR A 631 8.81 -13.62 19.81
CA THR A 631 9.11 -12.82 21.01
C THR A 631 7.93 -11.89 21.29
N ASP A 632 7.47 -11.88 22.56
CA ASP A 632 6.37 -11.02 23.00
C ASP A 632 6.84 -9.80 23.77
N ARG A 633 8.15 -9.77 24.11
CA ARG A 633 8.73 -8.68 24.87
C ARG A 633 10.20 -8.49 24.53
N ILE A 634 10.59 -7.24 24.25
CA ILE A 634 11.98 -6.82 24.14
C ILE A 634 12.30 -5.82 25.26
N THR A 635 13.55 -5.88 25.77
CA THR A 635 14.01 -4.94 26.79
C THR A 635 15.25 -4.22 26.29
N LEU A 636 15.15 -2.90 26.13
CA LEU A 636 16.16 -2.03 25.58
C LEU A 636 16.78 -1.18 26.69
N ASN A 637 18.05 -0.88 26.56
CA ASN A 637 18.73 0.08 27.45
C ASN A 637 18.39 1.52 27.05
N HIS A 638 18.57 2.47 27.94
CA HIS A 638 18.29 3.89 27.71
C HIS A 638 19.02 4.51 26.50
N ASN A 639 20.18 3.96 26.10
CA ASN A 639 20.92 4.37 24.92
C ASN A 639 20.45 3.68 23.61
N GLN A 640 19.49 2.78 23.72
CA GLN A 640 18.86 2.04 22.61
C GLN A 640 17.44 2.56 22.33
N SER A 641 17.25 3.88 22.43
CA SER A 641 15.96 4.55 22.27
C SER A 641 15.50 4.72 20.81
N MET A 642 16.34 4.29 19.87
CA MET A 642 16.02 4.25 18.45
C MET A 642 15.91 2.80 18.00
N PHE A 643 14.73 2.40 17.54
CA PHE A 643 14.48 1.05 17.03
C PHE A 643 13.53 1.08 15.86
N THR A 644 13.69 0.10 14.99
CA THR A 644 12.85 -0.11 13.82
C THR A 644 12.29 -1.53 13.87
N LEU A 645 10.98 -1.65 13.72
CA LEU A 645 10.27 -2.92 13.65
C LEU A 645 9.83 -3.17 12.23
N GLU A 646 10.13 -4.34 11.70
CA GLU A 646 9.65 -4.82 10.42
C GLU A 646 8.58 -5.88 10.64
N PHE A 647 7.47 -5.77 9.95
CA PHE A 647 6.33 -6.67 10.09
C PHE A 647 5.81 -7.10 8.73
N ALA A 648 5.18 -8.26 8.69
CA ALA A 648 4.58 -8.80 7.49
C ALA A 648 3.37 -9.67 7.84
N ALA A 649 2.34 -9.59 7.00
CA ALA A 649 1.31 -10.61 6.92
C ALA A 649 1.75 -11.63 5.86
N LEU A 650 1.74 -12.90 6.20
CA LEU A 650 2.11 -13.98 5.28
C LEU A 650 0.94 -14.30 4.36
N ASN A 651 0.66 -13.42 3.43
CA ASN A 651 -0.32 -13.62 2.37
C ASN A 651 0.37 -13.58 1.02
N TYR A 652 0.65 -14.75 0.48
CA TYR A 652 1.25 -14.90 -0.85
C TYR A 652 0.20 -14.94 -1.97
N ASN A 653 -1.07 -15.12 -1.62
CA ASN A 653 -2.17 -15.06 -2.58
C ASN A 653 -2.43 -13.64 -3.08
N ASN A 654 -2.30 -12.64 -2.19
CA ASN A 654 -2.66 -11.28 -2.56
C ASN A 654 -1.89 -10.19 -1.76
N GLN A 655 -0.59 -10.11 -1.96
CA GLN A 655 0.26 -9.14 -1.28
C GLN A 655 -0.14 -7.68 -1.56
N ASN A 656 -0.76 -7.41 -2.72
CA ASN A 656 -1.11 -6.06 -3.14
C ASN A 656 -2.35 -5.48 -2.45
N ARG A 657 -3.18 -6.31 -1.80
CA ARG A 657 -4.38 -5.90 -1.07
C ARG A 657 -4.14 -5.70 0.43
N VAL A 658 -2.97 -6.10 0.90
CA VAL A 658 -2.62 -5.99 2.31
C VAL A 658 -2.05 -4.61 2.59
N SER A 659 -2.68 -3.90 3.50
CA SER A 659 -2.18 -2.65 4.08
C SER A 659 -2.03 -2.79 5.59
N TYR A 660 -1.28 -1.87 6.19
CA TYR A 660 -0.92 -1.94 7.60
C TYR A 660 -1.24 -0.62 8.30
N LYS A 661 -1.67 -0.74 9.55
CA LYS A 661 -1.64 0.37 10.50
C LYS A 661 -0.95 -0.10 11.78
N TYR A 662 -0.28 0.80 12.47
CA TYR A 662 0.40 0.48 13.71
C TYR A 662 0.30 1.61 14.73
N ILE A 663 0.56 1.27 15.99
CA ILE A 663 0.61 2.21 17.10
C ILE A 663 1.59 1.72 18.16
N LEU A 664 2.33 2.64 18.78
CA LEU A 664 3.09 2.38 20.01
C LEU A 664 2.32 2.97 21.19
N GLU A 665 1.46 2.15 21.80
CA GLU A 665 0.63 2.58 22.95
C GLU A 665 1.50 2.98 24.13
N GLY A 666 1.17 4.11 24.73
CA GLY A 666 1.95 4.76 25.76
C GLY A 666 2.91 5.84 25.26
N TYR A 667 3.17 5.86 23.94
CA TYR A 667 3.94 6.89 23.27
C TYR A 667 3.09 7.70 22.31
N GLU A 668 2.27 7.02 21.50
CA GLU A 668 1.36 7.60 20.50
C GLU A 668 -0.09 7.56 20.99
N LYS A 669 -0.91 8.47 20.47
CA LYS A 669 -2.34 8.56 20.79
C LYS A 669 -3.25 8.05 19.69
N GLU A 670 -2.76 8.01 18.45
CA GLU A 670 -3.53 7.67 17.25
C GLU A 670 -2.80 6.59 16.46
N TRP A 671 -3.55 5.82 15.72
CA TRP A 671 -3.02 4.82 14.80
C TRP A 671 -2.36 5.49 13.58
N HIS A 672 -1.18 5.03 13.22
CA HIS A 672 -0.51 5.42 11.98
C HIS A 672 -0.90 4.47 10.85
N TYR A 673 -1.58 5.00 9.84
CA TYR A 673 -1.84 4.25 8.61
C TYR A 673 -0.56 4.24 7.76
N ASN A 674 -0.03 3.05 7.52
CA ASN A 674 1.28 2.85 6.87
C ASN A 674 1.15 2.37 5.41
N GLY A 675 -0.07 2.16 4.92
CA GLY A 675 -0.31 1.61 3.61
C GLY A 675 0.38 0.25 3.45
N LYS A 676 1.08 0.07 2.35
CA LYS A 676 1.84 -1.17 2.04
C LYS A 676 3.24 -1.23 2.66
N ASN A 677 3.67 -0.18 3.32
CA ASN A 677 4.97 -0.15 3.98
C ASN A 677 4.97 -1.08 5.20
N ARG A 678 6.03 -1.88 5.36
CA ARG A 678 6.17 -2.92 6.38
C ARG A 678 7.09 -2.53 7.53
N ILE A 679 7.42 -1.25 7.65
CA ILE A 679 8.43 -0.75 8.59
C ILE A 679 7.83 0.33 9.47
N ALA A 680 8.01 0.20 10.79
CA ALA A 680 7.74 1.23 11.78
C ALA A 680 9.06 1.63 12.45
N SER A 681 9.43 2.90 12.35
CA SER A 681 10.68 3.42 12.92
C SER A 681 10.39 4.44 14.01
N TYR A 682 11.00 4.22 15.16
CA TYR A 682 10.88 5.07 16.32
C TYR A 682 12.23 5.65 16.69
N THR A 683 12.26 6.94 17.00
CA THR A 683 13.47 7.64 17.40
C THR A 683 13.25 8.35 18.72
N ASN A 684 14.26 8.26 19.60
CA ASN A 684 14.27 8.97 20.88
C ASN A 684 13.07 8.68 21.80
N VAL A 685 12.65 7.41 21.86
CA VAL A 685 11.57 6.98 22.74
C VAL A 685 12.04 7.04 24.20
N PRO A 686 11.31 7.72 25.10
CA PRO A 686 11.72 7.85 26.50
C PRO A 686 11.73 6.49 27.23
N PRO A 687 12.42 6.38 28.37
CA PRO A 687 12.30 5.20 29.22
C PRO A 687 10.87 4.97 29.68
N GLY A 688 10.40 3.71 29.51
CA GLY A 688 9.01 3.35 29.82
C GLY A 688 8.67 1.94 29.36
N LYS A 689 7.43 1.56 29.57
CA LYS A 689 6.84 0.33 29.04
C LYS A 689 5.80 0.71 28.00
N TYR A 690 5.95 0.19 26.80
CA TYR A 690 5.13 0.48 25.64
C TYR A 690 4.58 -0.82 25.05
N LEU A 691 3.42 -0.76 24.41
CA LEU A 691 2.87 -1.86 23.65
C LEU A 691 2.82 -1.47 22.18
N PHE A 692 3.70 -2.06 21.39
CA PHE A 692 3.61 -1.93 19.94
C PHE A 692 2.52 -2.88 19.42
N ARG A 693 1.59 -2.33 18.67
CA ARG A 693 0.54 -3.06 17.97
C ARG A 693 0.62 -2.77 16.49
N VAL A 694 0.64 -3.79 15.69
CA VAL A 694 0.48 -3.69 14.24
C VAL A 694 -0.75 -4.48 13.83
N GLN A 695 -1.56 -3.87 12.98
CA GLN A 695 -2.78 -4.46 12.45
C GLN A 695 -2.70 -4.52 10.94
N THR A 696 -3.02 -5.70 10.41
CA THR A 696 -3.17 -5.93 8.98
C THR A 696 -4.61 -5.61 8.56
N LEU A 697 -4.75 -4.86 7.49
CA LEU A 697 -6.03 -4.52 6.88
C LEU A 697 -6.09 -5.17 5.49
N ASP A 698 -7.19 -5.84 5.18
CA ASP A 698 -7.49 -6.35 3.85
C ASP A 698 -8.47 -5.39 3.17
N GLU A 699 -8.03 -4.75 2.09
CA GLU A 699 -8.87 -3.81 1.32
C GLU A 699 -10.10 -4.49 0.70
N ALA A 700 -10.04 -5.80 0.44
CA ALA A 700 -11.14 -6.56 -0.14
C ALA A 700 -12.10 -7.14 0.91
N ASN A 701 -11.68 -7.29 2.16
CA ASN A 701 -12.46 -7.88 3.24
C ASN A 701 -12.42 -6.99 4.49
N PRO A 702 -13.11 -5.85 4.48
CA PRO A 702 -13.21 -5.00 5.67
C PRO A 702 -13.84 -5.80 6.83
N GLY A 703 -13.09 -5.98 7.90
CA GLY A 703 -13.50 -6.78 9.07
C GLY A 703 -12.69 -8.06 9.32
N LEU A 704 -11.83 -8.46 8.40
CA LEU A 704 -10.79 -9.45 8.65
C LEU A 704 -9.54 -8.72 9.16
N GLU A 705 -9.41 -8.67 10.48
CA GLU A 705 -8.34 -7.94 11.14
C GLU A 705 -7.43 -8.93 11.86
N SER A 706 -6.17 -8.98 11.47
CA SER A 706 -5.13 -9.69 12.22
C SER A 706 -4.20 -8.68 12.87
N PHE A 707 -3.84 -8.89 14.10
CA PHE A 707 -2.89 -8.02 14.79
C PHE A 707 -1.82 -8.81 15.52
N ARG A 708 -0.65 -8.20 15.65
CA ARG A 708 0.46 -8.70 16.45
C ARG A 708 0.87 -7.63 17.46
N GLU A 709 1.16 -8.07 18.68
CA GLU A 709 1.59 -7.22 19.78
C GLU A 709 3.02 -7.55 20.19
N LEU A 710 3.77 -6.51 20.58
CA LEU A 710 5.11 -6.63 21.13
C LEU A 710 5.29 -5.62 22.26
N THR A 711 5.59 -6.10 23.45
CA THR A 711 5.93 -5.23 24.58
C THR A 711 7.35 -4.72 24.45
N VAL A 712 7.53 -3.41 24.34
CA VAL A 712 8.83 -2.74 24.30
C VAL A 712 9.07 -2.06 25.65
N VAL A 713 10.12 -2.47 26.34
CA VAL A 713 10.51 -1.87 27.62
C VAL A 713 11.85 -1.18 27.46
N ILE A 714 11.89 0.13 27.67
CA ILE A 714 13.12 0.92 27.66
C ILE A 714 13.50 1.23 29.10
N LEU A 715 14.64 0.71 29.51
CA LEU A 715 15.12 0.88 30.90
C LEU A 715 15.60 2.32 31.10
N PRO A 716 15.31 2.92 32.27
CA PRO A 716 15.87 4.23 32.61
C PRO A 716 17.39 4.11 32.83
N PRO A 717 18.15 5.20 32.58
CA PRO A 717 19.55 5.24 32.91
C PRO A 717 19.72 5.04 34.41
N TRP A 718 20.89 4.48 34.82
CA TRP A 718 21.14 4.14 36.21
C TRP A 718 20.94 5.33 37.17
N TRP A 719 21.22 6.55 36.69
CA TRP A 719 21.03 7.78 37.49
C TRP A 719 19.56 8.24 37.58
N ALA A 720 18.65 7.75 36.73
CA ALA A 720 17.22 7.99 36.81
C ALA A 720 16.44 6.76 37.33
N SER A 721 17.11 5.78 37.91
CA SER A 721 16.48 4.63 38.53
C SER A 721 15.95 4.97 39.91
N TRP A 722 14.94 4.23 40.41
CA TRP A 722 14.33 4.48 41.72
C TRP A 722 15.36 4.52 42.87
N TRP A 723 16.38 3.63 42.83
CA TRP A 723 17.44 3.59 43.82
C TRP A 723 18.39 4.80 43.68
N ALA A 724 18.60 5.34 42.48
CA ALA A 724 19.39 6.56 42.31
C ALA A 724 18.69 7.76 42.98
N TYR A 725 17.34 7.86 42.81
CA TYR A 725 16.58 8.89 43.53
C TYR A 725 16.66 8.73 45.08
N VAL A 726 16.69 7.49 45.59
CA VAL A 726 16.94 7.24 47.01
C VAL A 726 18.32 7.73 47.40
N ILE A 727 19.36 7.46 46.60
CA ILE A 727 20.71 7.97 46.85
C ILE A 727 20.73 9.50 46.80
N TYR A 728 20.09 10.12 45.80
CA TYR A 728 19.99 11.58 45.73
C TYR A 728 19.28 12.17 46.94
N MET A 729 18.23 11.53 47.42
CA MET A 729 17.53 11.92 48.63
C MET A 729 18.44 11.80 49.86
N ILE A 730 19.22 10.71 49.99
CA ILE A 730 20.19 10.53 51.07
C ILE A 730 21.29 11.60 51.00
N ILE A 731 21.81 11.89 49.80
CA ILE A 731 22.81 12.93 49.61
C ILE A 731 22.22 14.31 49.94
N ALA A 732 20.98 14.59 49.49
CA ALA A 732 20.32 15.85 49.82
C ALA A 732 20.10 16.01 51.33
N VAL A 733 19.68 14.94 52.03
CA VAL A 733 19.54 14.92 53.49
C VAL A 733 20.89 15.10 54.19
N ALA A 734 21.94 14.40 53.69
CA ALA A 734 23.29 14.58 54.22
C ALA A 734 23.81 16.01 54.04
N LEU A 735 23.62 16.59 52.86
CA LEU A 735 23.96 17.99 52.57
C LEU A 735 23.17 18.96 53.45
N LEU A 736 21.87 18.69 53.70
CA LEU A 736 21.04 19.46 54.59
C LEU A 736 21.58 19.40 56.05
N LEU A 737 21.94 18.19 56.52
CA LEU A 737 22.53 18.00 57.84
C LEU A 737 23.88 18.69 57.95
N VAL A 738 24.71 18.64 56.93
CA VAL A 738 25.98 19.40 56.87
C VAL A 738 25.71 20.92 56.94
N ALA A 739 24.74 21.38 56.14
CA ALA A 739 24.34 22.78 56.08
C ALA A 739 23.81 23.26 57.48
N ILE A 740 22.97 22.42 58.15
CA ILE A 740 22.51 22.68 59.47
C ILE A 740 23.69 22.73 60.44
N LYS A 741 24.62 21.76 60.34
CA LYS A 741 25.81 21.72 61.21
C LYS A 741 26.75 22.91 61.00
N LEU A 742 26.95 23.29 59.72
CA LEU A 742 27.70 24.50 59.37
C LEU A 742 26.98 25.78 59.84
N SER A 743 25.65 25.82 59.70
CA SER A 743 24.85 26.94 60.19
C SER A 743 24.95 27.09 61.75
N LEU A 744 24.84 25.97 62.46
CA LEU A 744 25.00 25.94 63.86
C LEU A 744 26.46 26.34 64.30
N PHE A 745 27.46 25.88 63.51
CA PHE A 745 28.86 26.30 63.74
C PHE A 745 29.05 27.79 63.43
N MET A 746 28.47 28.31 62.37
CA MET A 746 28.49 29.72 61.99
C MET A 746 27.78 30.61 63.02
N ILE A 747 26.67 30.11 63.63
CA ILE A 747 25.98 30.81 64.72
C ILE A 747 26.91 30.90 65.95
N LYS A 748 27.71 29.84 66.26
CA LYS A 748 28.64 29.79 67.33
C LYS A 748 29.84 30.75 67.15
N VAL A 749 30.35 30.80 65.83
CA VAL A 749 31.42 31.76 65.48
C VAL A 749 30.91 33.20 65.36
N LYS A 750 29.65 33.43 65.00
CA LYS A 750 29.06 34.77 64.94
C LYS A 750 28.88 35.44 66.25
N ASN A 751 28.77 34.70 67.37
CA ASN A 751 28.70 35.27 68.69
C ASN A 751 30.04 35.85 69.15
N ASP A 752 31.17 35.38 68.61
CA ASP A 752 32.51 35.84 68.98
C ASP A 752 33.02 37.02 68.14
N VAL A 753 32.40 37.25 66.92
CA VAL A 753 32.91 38.32 65.99
C VAL A 753 31.95 39.52 65.88
N TYR A 754 30.85 39.54 66.58
CA TYR A 754 29.77 40.51 66.43
C TYR A 754 30.14 41.97 66.84
N ILE A 755 31.29 42.24 67.40
CA ILE A 755 31.68 43.56 67.91
C ILE A 755 32.59 44.37 66.90
N GLU A 756 33.24 43.72 65.93
CA GLU A 756 34.20 44.44 65.08
C GLU A 756 33.68 44.69 63.62
N GLN A 757 32.56 44.13 63.22
CA GLN A 757 32.15 44.15 61.82
C GLN A 757 30.98 45.08 61.46
N LYS A 758 30.44 45.83 62.35
CA LYS A 758 29.28 46.70 62.13
C LYS A 758 29.50 47.87 61.18
N LEU A 759 30.69 48.14 60.76
CA LEU A 759 31.05 49.26 59.85
C LEU A 759 31.40 48.83 58.41
N SER A 760 31.77 47.58 58.22
CA SER A 760 32.09 47.07 56.87
C SER A 760 30.86 46.44 56.13
N GLU A 761 29.86 46.06 56.94
CA GLU A 761 28.68 45.29 56.43
C GLU A 761 27.74 46.08 55.57
N LEU A 762 27.64 47.34 55.62
CA LEU A 762 26.72 48.17 54.89
C LEU A 762 27.09 48.29 53.36
N LYS A 763 28.32 48.11 53.04
CA LYS A 763 28.77 48.18 51.60
C LYS A 763 28.74 46.85 50.85
N ILE A 764 28.87 45.72 51.57
CA ILE A 764 28.93 44.39 50.94
C ILE A 764 27.52 43.77 50.71
N LYS A 765 26.61 44.07 51.66
CA LYS A 765 25.24 43.53 51.61
C LYS A 765 24.38 43.93 50.39
N PHE A 766 24.67 45.07 49.83
CA PHE A 766 23.94 45.59 48.67
C PHE A 766 24.27 44.83 47.35
N PHE A 767 25.46 44.25 47.25
CA PHE A 767 25.93 43.68 45.99
C PHE A 767 25.75 42.15 45.88
N THR A 768 25.57 41.43 46.98
CA THR A 768 25.42 39.97 46.93
C THR A 768 23.97 39.54 46.69
N ASN A 769 23.01 40.35 47.12
CA ASN A 769 21.59 40.02 47.00
C ASN A 769 21.06 40.04 45.55
N ILE A 770 21.59 40.90 44.69
CA ILE A 770 21.08 41.04 43.30
C ILE A 770 21.38 39.80 42.44
N SER A 771 22.47 39.10 42.71
CA SER A 771 22.83 37.91 41.89
C SER A 771 22.05 36.65 42.31
N HIS A 772 21.63 36.55 43.58
CA HIS A 772 20.84 35.44 44.10
C HIS A 772 19.33 35.62 43.88
N GLU A 773 18.87 36.85 44.00
CA GLU A 773 17.44 37.16 43.79
C GLU A 773 16.98 37.03 42.32
N LEU A 774 17.89 37.07 41.37
CA LEU A 774 17.57 36.84 39.96
C LEU A 774 17.53 35.35 39.59
N ARG A 775 18.22 34.48 40.31
CA ARG A 775 18.26 33.03 40.00
C ARG A 775 17.07 32.25 40.59
N THR A 776 16.64 32.64 41.80
CA THR A 776 15.61 31.94 42.56
C THR A 776 14.18 32.16 41.97
N PRO A 777 13.75 33.37 41.51
CA PRO A 777 12.43 33.54 40.95
C PRO A 777 12.30 32.85 39.59
N LEU A 778 13.39 32.66 38.86
CA LEU A 778 13.35 31.95 37.54
C LEU A 778 13.00 30.48 37.69
N THR A 779 13.49 29.82 38.73
CA THR A 779 13.16 28.40 38.98
C THR A 779 11.73 28.23 39.53
N LEU A 780 11.25 29.22 40.28
CA LEU A 780 9.91 29.25 40.87
C LEU A 780 8.81 29.69 39.87
N ILE A 781 9.18 30.31 38.76
CA ILE A 781 8.25 30.72 37.69
C ILE A 781 7.92 29.54 36.77
N GLN A 782 8.82 28.55 36.65
CA GLN A 782 8.63 27.39 35.75
C GLN A 782 7.52 26.43 36.22
N GLY A 783 7.36 26.23 37.50
CA GLY A 783 6.32 25.38 38.08
C GLY A 783 4.88 25.89 37.83
N PRO A 784 4.56 27.15 38.17
CA PRO A 784 3.23 27.73 37.95
C PRO A 784 2.84 27.84 36.46
N ILE A 785 3.79 27.99 35.57
CA ILE A 785 3.53 28.05 34.12
C ILE A 785 3.06 26.72 33.60
N GLN A 786 3.67 25.64 34.10
CA GLN A 786 3.25 24.27 33.71
C GLN A 786 1.88 23.91 34.30
N GLU A 787 1.61 24.39 35.51
CA GLU A 787 0.31 24.20 36.16
C GLU A 787 -0.83 24.97 35.50
N LEU A 788 -0.59 26.18 35.03
CA LEU A 788 -1.53 26.98 34.23
C LEU A 788 -1.83 26.36 32.86
N ARG A 789 -0.87 25.66 32.28
CA ARG A 789 -1.01 24.96 30.99
C ARG A 789 -1.90 23.72 31.10
N GLU A 790 -1.84 23.01 32.22
CA GLU A 790 -2.47 21.70 32.39
C GLU A 790 -3.87 21.76 33.04
N LYS A 791 -4.16 22.79 33.84
CA LYS A 791 -5.37 22.78 34.68
C LYS A 791 -6.40 23.89 34.38
N GLU A 792 -6.06 24.90 33.58
CA GLU A 792 -6.98 26.04 33.34
C GLU A 792 -7.39 26.09 31.85
N LYS A 793 -8.68 26.29 31.62
CA LYS A 793 -9.21 26.60 30.26
C LYS A 793 -8.83 28.03 29.89
N LEU A 794 -7.65 28.20 29.38
CA LEU A 794 -7.16 29.49 28.92
C LEU A 794 -7.78 29.86 27.54
N SER A 795 -8.08 31.14 27.37
CA SER A 795 -8.46 31.67 26.06
C SER A 795 -7.27 31.56 25.09
N GLN A 796 -7.54 31.62 23.79
CA GLN A 796 -6.49 31.52 22.73
C GLN A 796 -5.36 32.55 22.97
N LYS A 797 -5.63 33.64 23.60
CA LYS A 797 -4.67 34.64 24.08
C LYS A 797 -3.89 34.19 25.33
N GLY A 798 -4.51 33.46 26.23
CA GLY A 798 -3.86 32.93 27.46
C GLY A 798 -2.83 31.86 27.16
N MET A 799 -3.08 30.97 26.17
CA MET A 799 -2.16 29.94 25.76
C MET A 799 -0.88 30.53 25.11
N GLN A 800 -1.04 31.60 24.34
CA GLN A 800 0.10 32.35 23.79
C GLN A 800 1.05 32.94 24.85
N TYR A 801 0.51 33.28 26.00
CA TYR A 801 1.35 33.81 27.13
C TYR A 801 2.15 32.71 27.83
N VAL A 802 1.61 31.51 27.96
CA VAL A 802 2.31 30.36 28.57
C VAL A 802 3.46 29.88 27.69
N ASP A 803 3.28 29.81 26.39
CA ASP A 803 4.36 29.47 25.44
C ASP A 803 5.46 30.57 25.40
N LEU A 804 5.07 31.83 25.59
CA LEU A 804 6.00 32.94 25.67
C LEU A 804 6.89 32.88 26.92
N MET A 805 6.33 32.41 28.03
CA MET A 805 7.07 32.30 29.28
C MET A 805 8.14 31.20 29.30
N GLU A 806 7.90 30.06 28.68
CA GLU A 806 8.87 28.96 28.58
C GLU A 806 10.07 29.35 27.70
N LYS A 807 9.80 30.09 26.62
CA LYS A 807 10.81 30.63 25.71
C LYS A 807 11.73 31.65 26.43
N ASN A 808 11.17 32.43 27.33
CA ASN A 808 11.91 33.47 28.03
C ASN A 808 12.91 32.95 29.08
N THR A 809 12.73 31.75 29.60
CA THR A 809 13.62 31.21 30.65
C THR A 809 15.00 30.83 30.09
N LYS A 810 15.07 30.30 28.86
CA LYS A 810 16.36 30.05 28.15
C LYS A 810 17.04 31.34 27.75
N GLN A 811 16.27 32.35 27.34
CA GLN A 811 16.83 33.67 27.02
C GLN A 811 17.43 34.38 28.22
N MET A 812 16.92 34.19 29.42
CA MET A 812 17.43 34.84 30.62
C MET A 812 18.84 34.39 31.03
N LEU A 813 19.23 33.13 30.80
CA LEU A 813 20.61 32.69 31.07
C LEU A 813 21.63 33.32 30.13
N GLN A 814 21.28 33.51 28.89
CA GLN A 814 22.08 34.28 27.92
C GLN A 814 22.15 35.76 28.33
N LEU A 815 21.03 36.33 28.79
CA LEU A 815 20.96 37.68 29.32
C LEU A 815 21.88 37.92 30.52
N VAL A 816 21.97 36.98 31.46
CA VAL A 816 22.80 37.10 32.67
C VAL A 816 24.28 37.23 32.29
N ASN A 817 24.76 36.45 31.29
CA ASN A 817 26.15 36.53 30.86
C ASN A 817 26.44 37.84 30.10
N GLN A 818 25.52 38.28 29.26
CA GLN A 818 25.64 39.55 28.53
C GLN A 818 25.55 40.75 29.49
N ILE A 819 24.76 40.69 30.58
CA ILE A 819 24.68 41.70 31.63
C ILE A 819 25.99 41.75 32.43
N LEU A 820 26.65 40.63 32.66
CA LEU A 820 27.94 40.57 33.37
C LEU A 820 29.05 41.23 32.57
N ASP A 821 29.14 41.01 31.25
CA ASP A 821 30.13 41.65 30.39
C ASP A 821 29.84 43.13 30.26
N PHE A 822 28.59 43.51 30.15
CA PHE A 822 28.17 44.88 30.14
C PHE A 822 28.53 45.63 31.48
N ARG A 823 28.40 44.98 32.65
CA ARG A 823 28.84 45.55 33.94
C ARG A 823 30.35 45.78 34.04
N LYS A 824 31.14 44.91 33.39
CA LYS A 824 32.58 45.14 33.29
C LYS A 824 32.90 46.43 32.51
N ILE A 825 32.11 46.73 31.47
CA ILE A 825 32.25 47.96 30.72
C ILE A 825 31.85 49.17 31.56
N GLN A 826 30.68 49.14 32.25
CA GLN A 826 30.18 50.25 33.08
C GLN A 826 31.08 50.61 34.25
N ASN A 827 31.74 49.63 34.84
CA ASN A 827 32.63 49.81 35.94
C ASN A 827 34.06 50.23 35.52
N GLY A 828 34.25 50.50 34.24
CA GLY A 828 35.57 50.88 33.68
C GLY A 828 36.62 49.74 33.82
N LYS A 829 36.15 48.50 34.08
CA LYS A 829 37.04 47.33 34.30
C LYS A 829 37.32 46.53 33.02
N MET A 830 36.63 46.83 31.93
CA MET A 830 36.96 46.22 30.65
C MET A 830 38.14 46.94 30.01
N ARG A 831 39.21 46.22 29.78
CA ARG A 831 40.41 46.73 29.08
C ARG A 831 40.39 46.13 27.69
N LEU A 832 40.54 46.98 26.62
CA LEU A 832 40.71 46.54 25.27
C LEU A 832 42.15 46.03 25.07
N HIS A 833 42.27 44.92 24.38
CA HIS A 833 43.57 44.40 23.92
C HIS A 833 43.79 44.80 22.48
N VAL A 834 44.13 46.09 22.26
CA VAL A 834 44.30 46.65 20.96
C VAL A 834 45.56 46.12 20.27
N SER A 835 45.40 45.57 19.07
CA SER A 835 46.47 45.04 18.23
C SER A 835 46.28 45.52 16.77
N LEU A 836 47.36 45.59 16.04
CA LEU A 836 47.29 45.86 14.59
C LEU A 836 46.96 44.55 13.85
N PHE A 837 45.91 44.56 13.11
CA PHE A 837 45.54 43.39 12.29
C PHE A 837 44.91 43.83 10.96
N ASN A 838 44.93 42.89 9.99
CA ASN A 838 44.29 43.06 8.70
C ASN A 838 42.81 42.83 8.83
N LEU A 839 41.99 43.85 8.56
CA LEU A 839 40.53 43.73 8.65
C LEU A 839 39.95 42.89 7.49
N ASN A 840 40.60 42.90 6.31
CA ASN A 840 40.19 42.11 5.16
C ASN A 840 40.25 40.61 5.48
N GLU A 841 41.35 40.15 6.11
CA GLU A 841 41.52 38.75 6.52
C GLU A 841 40.47 38.33 7.57
N MET A 842 40.12 39.22 8.50
CA MET A 842 39.11 38.95 9.48
C MET A 842 37.73 38.81 8.82
N VAL A 843 37.35 39.74 7.95
CA VAL A 843 36.04 39.72 7.30
C VAL A 843 35.96 38.56 6.32
N ASP A 844 37.05 38.21 5.61
CA ASP A 844 37.12 37.01 4.74
C ASP A 844 36.91 35.69 5.55
N SER A 845 37.35 35.67 6.78
CA SER A 845 37.11 34.48 7.62
C SER A 845 35.64 34.26 7.92
N PHE A 846 34.83 35.33 7.99
CA PHE A 846 33.38 35.22 8.17
C PHE A 846 32.69 34.74 6.92
N GLU A 847 33.22 35.01 5.74
CA GLU A 847 32.68 34.44 4.50
C GLU A 847 32.66 32.92 4.57
N LYS A 848 33.78 32.32 5.01
CA LYS A 848 33.90 30.85 5.15
C LYS A 848 33.03 30.31 6.28
N GLU A 849 32.94 31.03 7.43
CA GLU A 849 32.13 30.62 8.57
C GLU A 849 30.63 30.58 8.23
N PHE A 850 30.12 31.58 7.49
CA PHE A 850 28.69 31.71 7.21
C PHE A 850 28.24 31.12 5.86
N ARG A 851 29.15 30.67 5.00
CA ARG A 851 28.82 30.11 3.68
C ARG A 851 27.91 28.85 3.79
N VAL A 852 28.22 27.99 4.74
CA VAL A 852 27.39 26.78 4.99
C VAL A 852 25.98 27.18 5.41
N MET A 853 25.87 28.18 6.26
CA MET A 853 24.58 28.69 6.73
C MET A 853 23.79 29.36 5.60
N ALA A 854 24.48 30.01 4.65
CA ALA A 854 23.88 30.60 3.47
C ALA A 854 23.29 29.52 2.56
N GLU A 855 24.03 28.45 2.35
CA GLU A 855 23.55 27.27 1.56
C GLU A 855 22.37 26.59 2.24
N GLU A 856 22.44 26.36 3.56
CA GLU A 856 21.36 25.71 4.33
C GLU A 856 20.06 26.53 4.37
N ASN A 857 20.18 27.88 4.40
CA ASN A 857 19.03 28.78 4.44
C ASN A 857 18.60 29.27 3.06
N GLU A 858 19.25 28.79 1.99
CA GLU A 858 18.99 29.22 0.60
C GLU A 858 19.11 30.75 0.41
N VAL A 859 20.07 31.37 1.09
CA VAL A 859 20.32 32.82 1.03
C VAL A 859 21.57 33.10 0.21
N SER A 860 21.49 34.04 -0.74
CA SER A 860 22.63 34.51 -1.51
C SER A 860 23.50 35.40 -0.62
N PHE A 861 24.71 34.93 -0.35
CA PHE A 861 25.65 35.63 0.54
C PHE A 861 26.87 36.10 -0.24
N THR A 862 27.06 37.39 -0.35
CA THR A 862 28.08 38.03 -1.22
C THR A 862 28.95 38.98 -0.42
N PHE A 863 30.25 38.88 -0.65
CA PHE A 863 31.24 39.79 -0.06
C PHE A 863 31.87 40.67 -1.11
N GLN A 864 32.01 41.95 -0.77
CA GLN A 864 32.77 42.92 -1.54
C GLN A 864 33.80 43.57 -0.63
N LEU A 865 34.99 43.03 -0.63
CA LEU A 865 36.09 43.53 0.16
C LEU A 865 36.78 44.69 -0.56
N ALA A 866 37.42 45.60 0.21
CA ALA A 866 38.26 46.67 -0.34
C ALA A 866 39.44 46.07 -1.15
N GLY A 867 39.80 46.69 -2.25
CA GLY A 867 40.87 46.23 -3.12
C GLY A 867 42.29 46.36 -2.53
N GLU A 868 42.43 47.10 -1.44
CA GLU A 868 43.67 47.27 -0.68
C GLU A 868 43.50 46.74 0.76
N ASP A 869 44.57 46.27 1.35
CA ASP A 869 44.58 45.76 2.73
C ASP A 869 44.36 46.88 3.76
N ILE A 870 43.27 46.79 4.51
CA ILE A 870 42.93 47.74 5.56
C ILE A 870 43.51 47.27 6.88
N MET A 871 44.59 47.96 7.36
CA MET A 871 45.22 47.69 8.66
C MET A 871 44.58 48.53 9.75
N VAL A 872 44.01 47.91 10.78
CA VAL A 872 43.33 48.63 11.86
C VAL A 872 43.94 48.31 13.22
N TRP A 873 43.99 49.37 14.10
CA TRP A 873 44.34 49.24 15.49
C TRP A 873 43.07 49.06 16.34
N ALA A 874 42.73 47.81 16.67
CA ALA A 874 41.53 47.51 17.47
C ALA A 874 41.73 46.22 18.30
N ASP A 875 40.79 45.93 19.17
CA ASP A 875 40.71 44.61 19.80
C ASP A 875 40.04 43.62 18.83
N LYS A 876 40.87 42.77 18.23
CA LYS A 876 40.49 41.80 17.21
C LYS A 876 39.30 40.93 17.64
N GLU A 877 39.31 40.40 18.89
CA GLU A 877 38.26 39.54 19.41
C GLU A 877 36.93 40.28 19.59
N LYS A 878 37.00 41.51 20.09
CA LYS A 878 35.79 42.31 20.36
C LYS A 878 35.17 42.80 19.05
N VAL A 879 35.99 43.21 18.07
CA VAL A 879 35.50 43.60 16.72
C VAL A 879 34.88 42.37 16.02
N ALA A 880 35.49 41.19 16.15
CA ALA A 880 34.95 39.95 15.58
C ALA A 880 33.58 39.64 16.20
N ILE A 881 33.36 39.85 17.50
CA ILE A 881 32.06 39.67 18.15
C ILE A 881 31.00 40.58 17.56
N VAL A 882 31.38 41.87 17.30
CA VAL A 882 30.48 42.85 16.71
C VAL A 882 30.05 42.41 15.31
N ILE A 883 31.03 42.11 14.43
CA ILE A 883 30.75 41.74 13.03
C ILE A 883 29.91 40.45 12.95
N ARG A 884 30.29 39.43 13.74
CA ARG A 884 29.55 38.16 13.84
C ARG A 884 28.11 38.40 14.27
N ASN A 885 27.88 39.26 15.23
CA ASN A 885 26.56 39.58 15.74
C ASN A 885 25.68 40.21 14.68
N ILE A 886 26.24 41.14 13.89
CA ILE A 886 25.52 41.80 12.81
C ILE A 886 25.21 40.82 11.66
N ILE A 887 26.19 40.03 11.19
CA ILE A 887 25.97 39.01 10.14
C ILE A 887 24.94 37.96 10.60
N SER A 888 25.03 37.49 11.82
CA SER A 888 24.07 36.51 12.37
C SER A 888 22.64 37.09 12.41
N ASN A 889 22.51 38.40 12.72
CA ASN A 889 21.20 39.06 12.65
C ASN A 889 20.68 39.13 11.21
N ALA A 890 21.51 39.42 10.23
CA ALA A 890 21.15 39.44 8.82
C ALA A 890 20.60 38.07 8.37
N PHE A 891 21.28 36.98 8.69
CA PHE A 891 20.78 35.61 8.40
C PHE A 891 19.49 35.30 9.12
N LYS A 892 19.33 35.75 10.36
CA LYS A 892 18.14 35.51 11.16
C LYS A 892 16.89 36.15 10.58
N PHE A 893 17.04 37.33 9.93
CA PHE A 893 15.90 38.10 9.45
C PHE A 893 15.72 38.05 7.94
N THR A 894 16.63 37.39 7.19
CA THR A 894 16.52 37.19 5.74
C THR A 894 15.84 35.86 5.45
N PRO A 895 14.71 35.83 4.73
CA PRO A 895 14.04 34.59 4.33
C PRO A 895 14.84 33.89 3.23
N ALA A 896 14.52 32.61 3.02
CA ALA A 896 15.05 31.80 1.92
C ALA A 896 14.80 32.49 0.58
N GLY A 897 15.81 32.51 -0.30
CA GLY A 897 15.81 33.25 -1.57
C GLY A 897 16.22 34.71 -1.44
N GLY A 898 16.51 35.21 -0.23
CA GLY A 898 16.99 36.54 0.01
C GLY A 898 18.49 36.71 -0.23
N ASN A 899 18.98 37.97 -0.13
CA ASN A 899 20.36 38.32 -0.37
C ASN A 899 20.94 38.98 0.88
N ILE A 900 22.19 38.68 1.20
CA ILE A 900 22.99 39.37 2.18
C ILE A 900 24.31 39.82 1.52
N TYR A 901 24.60 41.12 1.60
CA TYR A 901 25.80 41.71 1.07
C TYR A 901 26.65 42.25 2.21
N VAL A 902 27.91 41.90 2.24
CA VAL A 902 28.89 42.45 3.18
C VAL A 902 29.89 43.25 2.39
N THR A 903 29.91 44.57 2.60
CA THR A 903 30.84 45.47 1.98
C THR A 903 31.76 46.09 3.00
N MET A 904 32.99 46.26 2.64
CA MET A 904 34.01 46.87 3.49
C MET A 904 34.83 47.86 2.70
N GLY A 905 35.17 48.98 3.29
CA GLY A 905 35.96 50.05 2.67
C GLY A 905 36.52 51.05 3.66
N VAL A 906 37.22 52.00 3.13
CA VAL A 906 37.70 53.18 3.88
C VAL A 906 36.76 54.35 3.55
N SER A 907 36.44 55.16 4.52
CA SER A 907 35.58 56.32 4.38
C SER A 907 36.30 57.41 3.54
N ASP A 908 35.54 58.31 2.90
CA ASP A 908 36.04 59.39 2.05
C ASP A 908 36.99 60.32 2.78
N ASP A 909 37.07 60.31 4.08
CA ASP A 909 38.01 61.10 4.92
C ASP A 909 39.36 60.41 5.18
N ASP A 910 39.55 59.17 4.70
CA ASP A 910 40.72 58.30 4.94
C ASP A 910 41.08 58.05 6.42
N ARG A 911 40.14 58.32 7.35
CA ARG A 911 40.37 58.19 8.78
C ARG A 911 39.63 57.05 9.42
N HIS A 912 38.61 56.57 8.77
CA HIS A 912 37.74 55.50 9.27
C HIS A 912 37.63 54.40 8.23
N CYS A 913 37.57 53.18 8.72
CA CYS A 913 37.13 52.05 7.91
C CYS A 913 35.71 51.65 8.33
N TYR A 914 34.95 51.12 7.41
CA TYR A 914 33.59 50.63 7.68
C TYR A 914 33.41 49.19 7.22
N VAL A 915 32.54 48.50 7.90
CA VAL A 915 32.00 47.23 7.48
C VAL A 915 30.48 47.38 7.44
N ARG A 916 29.89 47.22 6.28
CA ARG A 916 28.45 47.33 6.08
C ARG A 916 27.88 45.96 5.75
N VAL A 917 26.83 45.58 6.40
CA VAL A 917 26.06 44.37 6.12
C VAL A 917 24.66 44.77 5.68
N GLU A 918 24.32 44.42 4.47
CA GLU A 918 23.00 44.69 3.87
C GLU A 918 22.25 43.39 3.72
N ASP A 919 21.04 43.32 4.22
CA ASP A 919 20.17 42.18 4.07
C ASP A 919 18.86 42.55 3.36
N SER A 920 18.29 41.59 2.62
CA SER A 920 16.99 41.76 1.96
C SER A 920 15.85 41.23 2.85
N GLY A 921 16.02 41.29 4.15
CA GLY A 921 15.08 40.79 5.13
C GLY A 921 13.85 41.68 5.33
N VAL A 922 13.20 41.49 6.46
CA VAL A 922 11.91 42.15 6.76
C VAL A 922 12.00 43.65 7.03
N GLY A 923 13.23 44.20 7.14
CA GLY A 923 13.45 45.62 7.45
C GLY A 923 13.05 46.06 8.86
N ILE A 924 13.42 47.28 9.24
CA ILE A 924 13.08 47.86 10.55
C ILE A 924 12.29 49.16 10.32
N PRO A 925 11.16 49.33 11.01
CA PRO A 925 10.42 50.61 10.94
C PRO A 925 11.28 51.81 11.36
N GLN A 926 11.14 52.93 10.66
CA GLN A 926 11.93 54.17 10.86
C GLN A 926 11.86 54.64 12.31
N SER A 927 10.72 54.51 12.98
CA SER A 927 10.54 54.88 14.40
C SER A 927 11.35 54.01 15.39
N LYS A 928 11.84 52.87 14.95
CA LYS A 928 12.55 51.91 15.79
C LYS A 928 14.07 51.90 15.57
N LEU A 929 14.54 52.50 14.48
CA LEU A 929 15.98 52.53 14.12
C LEU A 929 16.87 53.13 15.21
N SER A 930 16.42 54.15 15.91
CA SER A 930 17.17 54.76 17.04
C SER A 930 17.15 53.85 18.29
N GLU A 931 16.13 53.01 18.43
CA GLU A 931 15.93 52.18 19.64
C GLU A 931 16.63 50.82 19.56
N ILE A 932 17.04 50.34 18.37
CA ILE A 932 17.61 48.96 18.24
C ILE A 932 18.97 48.79 18.93
N PHE A 933 19.67 49.90 19.17
CA PHE A 933 20.91 49.89 19.94
C PHE A 933 20.69 50.19 21.42
N GLU A 934 19.44 50.41 21.85
CA GLU A 934 19.11 50.55 23.26
C GLU A 934 18.95 49.18 23.89
N ARG A 935 19.12 49.15 25.23
CA ARG A 935 19.09 47.92 26.02
C ARG A 935 17.71 47.31 25.96
N PHE A 936 17.66 46.02 25.69
CA PHE A 936 16.42 45.24 25.65
C PHE A 936 15.44 45.71 24.54
N SER A 937 15.87 46.53 23.62
CA SER A 937 15.06 46.94 22.48
C SER A 937 14.89 45.79 21.47
N GLN A 938 13.67 45.54 21.06
CA GLN A 938 13.30 44.61 19.95
C GLN A 938 12.29 45.27 19.06
N ALA A 939 12.44 45.12 17.74
CA ALA A 939 11.48 45.62 16.78
C ALA A 939 10.30 44.66 16.67
N ASP A 940 9.11 45.07 17.09
CA ASP A 940 7.86 44.30 16.93
C ASP A 940 7.45 44.31 15.46
N ASN A 941 7.68 43.24 14.73
CA ASN A 941 7.19 43.08 13.37
C ASN A 941 5.80 42.46 13.36
N ALA A 942 4.85 43.11 12.73
CA ALA A 942 3.43 42.81 12.64
C ALA A 942 3.06 41.55 11.83
N ARG A 943 4.00 40.64 11.54
CA ARG A 943 3.75 39.36 10.85
C ARG A 943 4.41 38.20 11.59
N GLY A 944 3.75 37.70 12.58
CA GLY A 944 3.61 36.34 13.03
C GLY A 944 4.76 35.33 13.09
N ALA A 945 6.03 35.71 12.92
CA ALA A 945 7.14 34.80 13.08
C ALA A 945 7.93 35.13 14.36
N TYR A 946 7.87 34.25 15.35
CA TYR A 946 8.61 34.33 16.62
C TYR A 946 10.11 34.11 16.40
N TYR A 947 10.85 35.18 16.09
CA TYR A 947 12.31 35.17 16.23
C TYR A 947 12.71 35.95 17.46
N GLN A 948 12.90 35.26 18.59
CA GLN A 948 13.32 35.85 19.83
C GLN A 948 14.83 36.10 19.86
N GLY A 949 15.23 37.37 20.08
CA GLY A 949 16.60 37.78 20.42
C GLY A 949 16.63 38.40 21.80
N THR A 950 17.78 38.47 22.41
CA THR A 950 17.96 39.00 23.81
C THR A 950 17.84 40.53 23.90
N GLY A 951 17.85 41.23 22.79
CA GLY A 951 17.88 42.70 22.72
C GLY A 951 19.17 43.35 23.32
N ILE A 952 20.18 42.57 23.64
CA ILE A 952 21.45 43.00 24.25
C ILE A 952 22.56 43.00 23.19
N GLY A 953 22.45 42.18 22.12
CA GLY A 953 23.52 42.01 21.14
C GLY A 953 23.96 43.30 20.49
N LEU A 954 23.01 44.06 19.92
CA LEU A 954 23.31 45.34 19.27
C LEU A 954 23.73 46.43 20.27
N ALA A 955 23.15 46.44 21.49
CA ALA A 955 23.57 47.36 22.54
C ALA A 955 25.01 47.06 22.99
N LEU A 956 25.39 45.80 23.11
CA LEU A 956 26.76 45.40 23.44
C LEU A 956 27.72 45.75 22.27
N SER A 957 27.29 45.55 21.02
CA SER A 957 28.06 45.96 19.84
C SER A 957 28.34 47.46 19.84
N LYS A 958 27.34 48.30 20.16
CA LYS A 958 27.48 49.73 20.28
C LYS A 958 28.47 50.12 21.35
N GLU A 959 28.40 49.52 22.54
CA GLU A 959 29.33 49.78 23.61
C GLU A 959 30.78 49.37 23.28
N ILE A 960 30.95 48.22 22.61
CA ILE A 960 32.26 47.77 22.13
C ILE A 960 32.85 48.75 21.10
N ILE A 961 32.06 49.15 20.10
CA ILE A 961 32.49 50.10 19.06
C ILE A 961 32.79 51.45 19.69
N SER A 962 31.94 51.93 20.62
CA SER A 962 32.22 53.20 21.37
C SER A 962 33.52 53.14 22.17
N LEU A 963 33.88 52.00 22.76
CA LEU A 963 35.17 51.82 23.45
C LEU A 963 36.35 51.89 22.46
N HIS A 964 36.14 51.60 21.18
CA HIS A 964 37.10 51.78 20.11
C HIS A 964 37.05 53.18 19.45
N HIS A 965 36.25 54.10 19.97
CA HIS A 965 36.02 55.44 19.45
C HIS A 965 35.40 55.44 18.03
N GLY A 966 34.67 54.35 17.67
CA GLY A 966 33.94 54.19 16.44
C GLY A 966 32.44 54.44 16.62
N GLU A 967 31.72 54.40 15.52
CA GLU A 967 30.26 54.56 15.47
C GLU A 967 29.61 53.34 14.82
N ILE A 968 28.44 52.99 15.25
CA ILE A 968 27.57 51.97 14.64
C ILE A 968 26.16 52.54 14.47
N TYR A 969 25.61 52.39 13.30
CA TYR A 969 24.27 52.86 13.00
C TYR A 969 23.60 51.91 12.02
N ALA A 970 22.30 52.00 11.85
CA ALA A 970 21.51 51.15 10.96
C ALA A 970 20.57 52.00 10.12
N GLU A 971 20.40 51.63 8.88
CA GLU A 971 19.47 52.22 7.91
C GLU A 971 18.55 51.15 7.36
N SER A 972 17.26 51.42 7.27
CA SER A 972 16.28 50.52 6.70
C SER A 972 15.23 51.32 5.97
N PRO A 973 15.26 51.37 4.62
CA PRO A 973 14.20 51.96 3.83
C PRO A 973 12.91 51.12 4.00
N GLU A 974 11.74 51.75 4.05
CA GLU A 974 10.47 51.03 4.20
C GLU A 974 10.28 49.98 3.11
N GLY A 975 10.20 48.72 3.48
CA GLY A 975 9.94 47.58 2.59
C GLY A 975 11.18 46.92 1.97
N SER A 976 12.40 47.34 2.33
CA SER A 976 13.67 46.72 1.95
C SER A 976 14.50 46.32 3.18
N GLY A 977 15.49 45.45 2.96
CA GLY A 977 16.35 44.91 4.02
C GLY A 977 17.11 45.96 4.84
N LEU A 978 17.75 45.55 5.89
CA LEU A 978 18.47 46.40 6.84
C LEU A 978 19.91 46.64 6.38
N TYR A 979 20.39 47.89 6.53
CA TYR A 979 21.77 48.27 6.36
C TYR A 979 22.40 48.60 7.72
N HIS A 980 23.47 47.94 8.07
CA HIS A 980 24.19 48.10 9.36
C HIS A 980 25.56 48.68 9.11
#